data_d97a6f103f0ccc9f5897486cda854462
#
_entry.id   d97a6f103f0ccc9f5897486cda854462
#
_cell.length_a   1.000
_cell.length_b   1.000
_cell.length_c   1.000
_cell.angle_alpha   90.00
_cell.angle_beta   90.00
_cell.angle_gamma   90.00
#
_symmetry.space_group_name_H-M   'P 1'
#
loop_
_entity.id
_entity.type
_entity.pdbx_description
1 polymer ?
#
loop_
_entity_poly.entity_id
_entity_poly.type
_entity_poly.pdbx_seq_one_letter_code
_entity_poly.pdbx_strand_id
1 'polypeptide(L)'
;MAKTYTAGMLKVLEGLDAVRMRPGMYIGSTGSRGLHHLLWEIVDNAIDEVANGYARSVRVELHKDGSASVEDDGRGMPVDIHPELGITGVEVIFTKLHAGGKFDHESYNYSGGLHGVGASVVNALSKWLVVDVNTGGGHYRMRFESNYDEKEKKIASGRAVTGLERVGATRRHGTRVTFLPDDTVFEETRFSADTVRRRLRKLAYLNKGLEITFVDEREKDPEKQQTVFHYEGGLSDYVKYINRDKTPLYENVLMLEGMQDDVRICLAIQHTDDYAENIFSYVNNIPTAEGGTHEMGFKAGFTRALNDYARRIGALKEKDNNLMGEDYREGITAVLLTFVRNPQFEGQTKGKLGNTEVRPAVEAFVYARMTEYLENLKNQDVAQSIVEKAVKACKVREAARKAKEVARAKSQLEAAPLVGKLSSCTGRRAEENEMFIVEGDSAGGSAKQGRDRRFQAILPIRGKPLNVEKKRIDQVLANEEFRSIITALGTGIGEEFDIKSLKYHKVIILSDADQDGAHIRAILLTFFYRYMRQLITDGHVYIGMPPLYRVAKGERIVYAYDDKELAKVTASFGKGYTIQRYKGLGEMDPPQLWETTMNPENRQLMQVTLEDVAEAERLVTLLMGDKVEPRRDYITQFADFNKVDTFLEHEGRQK
;
A
#
# COMPACT_ATOMS: atom_id res chain seq x y z
N MET A 1 -45.12 -1.64 16.27
CA MET A 1 -44.93 -3.09 16.46
C MET A 1 -43.62 -3.48 15.78
N ALA A 2 -42.66 -4.02 16.51
CA ALA A 2 -41.44 -4.56 15.94
C ALA A 2 -41.79 -5.73 15.02
N LYS A 3 -41.33 -5.69 13.77
CA LYS A 3 -41.53 -6.83 12.83
C LYS A 3 -40.80 -8.03 13.41
N THR A 4 -41.51 -9.11 13.67
CA THR A 4 -40.96 -10.39 14.16
C THR A 4 -40.02 -10.93 13.08
N TYR A 5 -38.75 -11.14 13.46
CA TYR A 5 -37.75 -11.73 12.58
C TYR A 5 -38.05 -13.24 12.39
N THR A 6 -38.39 -13.63 11.17
CA THR A 6 -38.78 -15.01 10.84
C THR A 6 -37.84 -15.62 9.81
N ALA A 7 -37.76 -16.96 9.73
CA ALA A 7 -36.95 -17.68 8.75
C ALA A 7 -37.26 -17.27 7.30
N GLY A 8 -38.52 -16.89 6.98
CA GLY A 8 -38.90 -16.39 5.66
C GLY A 8 -38.30 -15.03 5.26
N MET A 9 -37.65 -14.33 6.21
CA MET A 9 -36.89 -13.10 5.93
C MET A 9 -35.41 -13.36 5.59
N LEU A 10 -34.95 -14.59 5.72
CA LEU A 10 -33.61 -15.01 5.30
C LEU A 10 -33.58 -15.12 3.77
N LYS A 11 -32.76 -14.30 3.14
CA LYS A 11 -32.45 -14.42 1.70
C LYS A 11 -31.20 -15.25 1.53
N VAL A 12 -31.29 -16.36 0.83
CA VAL A 12 -30.15 -17.15 0.38
C VAL A 12 -29.72 -16.57 -0.97
N LEU A 13 -28.45 -16.16 -1.06
CA LEU A 13 -27.85 -15.68 -2.30
C LEU A 13 -26.97 -16.79 -2.85
N GLU A 14 -27.20 -17.17 -4.10
CA GLU A 14 -26.43 -18.23 -4.76
C GLU A 14 -25.67 -17.69 -5.96
N GLY A 15 -24.51 -18.29 -6.25
CA GLY A 15 -23.73 -18.02 -7.45
C GLY A 15 -23.20 -16.58 -7.55
N LEU A 16 -23.11 -16.07 -8.77
CA LEU A 16 -22.53 -14.76 -9.09
C LEU A 16 -23.38 -13.56 -8.61
N ASP A 17 -24.67 -13.77 -8.41
CA ASP A 17 -25.56 -12.72 -7.90
C ASP A 17 -25.20 -12.30 -6.47
N ALA A 18 -24.67 -13.26 -5.66
CA ALA A 18 -24.17 -12.98 -4.33
C ALA A 18 -22.99 -12.00 -4.34
N VAL A 19 -22.07 -12.16 -5.30
CA VAL A 19 -20.91 -11.29 -5.50
C VAL A 19 -21.37 -9.87 -5.81
N ARG A 20 -22.32 -9.72 -6.74
CA ARG A 20 -22.81 -8.41 -7.17
C ARG A 20 -23.60 -7.68 -6.07
N MET A 21 -24.33 -8.40 -5.22
CA MET A 21 -25.05 -7.81 -4.09
C MET A 21 -24.12 -7.35 -2.95
N ARG A 22 -22.97 -7.97 -2.79
CA ARG A 22 -22.00 -7.69 -1.73
C ARG A 22 -20.56 -7.63 -2.26
N PRO A 23 -20.27 -6.74 -3.25
CA PRO A 23 -18.96 -6.69 -3.89
C PRO A 23 -17.82 -6.43 -2.90
N GLY A 24 -18.06 -5.62 -1.87
CA GLY A 24 -17.07 -5.33 -0.82
C GLY A 24 -16.53 -6.56 -0.08
N MET A 25 -17.29 -7.67 -0.02
CA MET A 25 -16.81 -8.93 0.58
C MET A 25 -15.72 -9.61 -0.26
N TYR A 26 -15.69 -9.37 -1.57
CA TYR A 26 -14.79 -10.04 -2.53
C TYR A 26 -13.64 -9.14 -2.99
N ILE A 27 -13.92 -7.84 -3.18
CA ILE A 27 -12.95 -6.86 -3.72
C ILE A 27 -12.63 -5.73 -2.74
N GLY A 28 -13.13 -5.78 -1.51
CA GLY A 28 -12.87 -4.84 -0.43
C GLY A 28 -13.62 -3.50 -0.53
N SER A 29 -13.83 -2.95 -1.73
CA SER A 29 -14.56 -1.69 -1.96
C SER A 29 -15.09 -1.61 -3.39
N THR A 30 -16.00 -0.65 -3.66
CA THR A 30 -16.50 -0.32 -5.02
C THR A 30 -15.87 0.95 -5.60
N GLY A 31 -14.95 1.57 -4.90
CA GLY A 31 -14.15 2.69 -5.39
C GLY A 31 -12.96 2.25 -6.23
N SER A 32 -12.04 3.17 -6.51
CA SER A 32 -10.87 2.95 -7.37
C SER A 32 -10.02 1.72 -6.97
N ARG A 33 -9.85 1.45 -5.67
CA ARG A 33 -9.09 0.29 -5.17
C ARG A 33 -9.75 -1.03 -5.58
N GLY A 34 -11.06 -1.16 -5.40
CA GLY A 34 -11.80 -2.36 -5.81
C GLY A 34 -11.84 -2.54 -7.32
N LEU A 35 -11.93 -1.44 -8.09
CA LEU A 35 -11.84 -1.47 -9.54
C LEU A 35 -10.50 -2.09 -9.99
N HIS A 36 -9.37 -1.62 -9.46
CA HIS A 36 -8.06 -2.17 -9.80
C HIS A 36 -7.92 -3.62 -9.34
N HIS A 37 -8.62 -4.03 -8.28
CA HIS A 37 -8.59 -5.42 -7.81
C HIS A 37 -9.11 -6.41 -8.86
N LEU A 38 -10.12 -6.03 -9.67
CA LEU A 38 -10.56 -6.86 -10.80
C LEU A 38 -9.41 -7.15 -11.78
N LEU A 39 -8.63 -6.13 -12.12
CA LEU A 39 -7.49 -6.30 -13.02
C LEU A 39 -6.42 -7.20 -12.38
N TRP A 40 -6.19 -7.04 -11.07
CA TRP A 40 -5.20 -7.86 -10.35
C TRP A 40 -5.58 -9.34 -10.31
N GLU A 41 -6.85 -9.68 -10.16
CA GLU A 41 -7.29 -11.09 -10.19
C GLU A 41 -6.96 -11.79 -11.52
N ILE A 42 -7.06 -11.09 -12.65
CA ILE A 42 -6.68 -11.64 -13.94
C ILE A 42 -5.16 -11.64 -14.14
N VAL A 43 -4.48 -10.56 -13.75
CA VAL A 43 -3.00 -10.47 -13.81
C VAL A 43 -2.37 -11.57 -12.94
N ASP A 44 -2.85 -11.77 -11.71
CA ASP A 44 -2.30 -12.76 -10.79
C ASP A 44 -2.53 -14.20 -11.33
N ASN A 45 -3.59 -14.46 -12.11
CA ASN A 45 -3.74 -15.72 -12.82
C ASN A 45 -2.67 -15.93 -13.89
N ALA A 46 -2.34 -14.90 -14.67
CA ALA A 46 -1.24 -14.97 -15.64
C ALA A 46 0.13 -15.16 -14.94
N ILE A 47 0.35 -14.49 -13.81
CA ILE A 47 1.58 -14.63 -13.00
C ILE A 47 1.68 -16.04 -12.37
N ASP A 48 0.57 -16.68 -12.03
CA ASP A 48 0.60 -18.08 -11.57
C ASP A 48 1.09 -19.04 -12.66
N GLU A 49 0.77 -18.81 -13.94
CA GLU A 49 1.37 -19.55 -15.06
C GLU A 49 2.88 -19.33 -15.16
N VAL A 50 3.34 -18.09 -14.92
CA VAL A 50 4.78 -17.73 -14.89
C VAL A 50 5.49 -18.42 -13.73
N ALA A 51 4.94 -18.36 -12.52
CA ALA A 51 5.55 -18.93 -11.32
C ALA A 51 5.74 -20.45 -11.41
N ASN A 52 4.87 -21.12 -12.20
CA ASN A 52 4.95 -22.56 -12.48
C ASN A 52 5.76 -22.89 -13.78
N GLY A 53 6.34 -21.88 -14.44
CA GLY A 53 7.22 -22.06 -15.59
C GLY A 53 6.50 -22.30 -16.93
N TYR A 54 5.19 -22.06 -17.00
CA TYR A 54 4.39 -22.26 -18.21
C TYR A 54 4.30 -21.02 -19.09
N ALA A 55 4.47 -19.82 -18.52
CA ALA A 55 4.46 -18.55 -19.25
C ALA A 55 5.76 -17.78 -19.08
N ARG A 56 6.09 -16.92 -20.04
CA ARG A 56 7.26 -16.03 -20.04
C ARG A 56 6.90 -14.60 -20.41
N SER A 57 5.73 -14.38 -20.96
CA SER A 57 5.25 -13.04 -21.31
C SER A 57 3.82 -12.81 -20.82
N VAL A 58 3.57 -11.59 -20.39
CA VAL A 58 2.23 -11.10 -19.99
C VAL A 58 2.01 -9.75 -20.65
N ARG A 59 0.84 -9.57 -21.27
CA ARG A 59 0.45 -8.31 -21.89
C ARG A 59 -0.80 -7.77 -21.22
N VAL A 60 -0.75 -6.51 -20.77
CA VAL A 60 -1.87 -5.82 -20.11
C VAL A 60 -2.20 -4.57 -20.93
N GLU A 61 -3.47 -4.41 -21.29
CA GLU A 61 -3.93 -3.29 -22.11
C GLU A 61 -5.12 -2.58 -21.46
N LEU A 62 -5.11 -1.25 -21.49
CA LEU A 62 -6.24 -0.41 -21.12
C LEU A 62 -6.79 0.23 -22.40
N HIS A 63 -8.03 -0.12 -22.75
CA HIS A 63 -8.65 0.27 -24.00
C HIS A 63 -9.36 1.63 -23.92
N LYS A 64 -9.61 2.24 -25.08
CA LYS A 64 -10.31 3.54 -25.18
C LYS A 64 -11.75 3.50 -24.69
N ASP A 65 -12.40 2.35 -24.81
CA ASP A 65 -13.79 2.13 -24.37
C ASP A 65 -13.95 1.93 -22.87
N GLY A 66 -12.83 1.92 -22.11
CA GLY A 66 -12.77 1.68 -20.67
C GLY A 66 -12.60 0.22 -20.27
N SER A 67 -12.58 -0.71 -21.24
CA SER A 67 -12.25 -2.12 -20.98
C SER A 67 -10.76 -2.30 -20.70
N ALA A 68 -10.41 -3.43 -20.06
CA ALA A 68 -9.05 -3.87 -19.86
C ALA A 68 -8.87 -5.29 -20.36
N SER A 69 -7.66 -5.61 -20.86
CA SER A 69 -7.31 -6.98 -21.21
C SER A 69 -5.98 -7.41 -20.62
N VAL A 70 -5.90 -8.70 -20.29
CA VAL A 70 -4.68 -9.39 -19.85
C VAL A 70 -4.50 -10.63 -20.72
N GLU A 71 -3.33 -10.78 -21.30
CA GLU A 71 -2.94 -11.92 -22.13
C GLU A 71 -1.65 -12.53 -21.58
N ASP A 72 -1.62 -13.85 -21.45
CA ASP A 72 -0.43 -14.64 -21.13
C ASP A 72 -0.11 -15.62 -22.27
N ASP A 73 1.11 -16.11 -22.31
CA ASP A 73 1.57 -17.17 -23.20
C ASP A 73 1.69 -18.53 -22.49
N GLY A 74 0.85 -18.76 -21.46
CA GLY A 74 0.80 -19.98 -20.68
C GLY A 74 0.13 -21.16 -21.39
N ARG A 75 -0.33 -22.15 -20.63
CA ARG A 75 -0.95 -23.38 -21.17
C ARG A 75 -2.31 -23.15 -21.83
N GLY A 76 -2.96 -22.04 -21.51
CA GLY A 76 -4.37 -21.81 -21.82
C GLY A 76 -5.30 -22.49 -20.78
N MET A 77 -6.55 -22.04 -20.74
CA MET A 77 -7.58 -22.64 -19.89
C MET A 77 -8.11 -23.95 -20.49
N PRO A 78 -8.64 -24.90 -19.67
CA PRO A 78 -9.24 -26.12 -20.16
C PRO A 78 -10.50 -25.81 -20.99
N VAL A 79 -10.53 -26.33 -22.22
CA VAL A 79 -11.62 -26.14 -23.20
C VAL A 79 -12.55 -27.34 -23.30
N ASP A 80 -12.20 -28.46 -22.68
CA ASP A 80 -12.98 -29.67 -22.59
C ASP A 80 -14.18 -29.53 -21.64
N ILE A 81 -15.11 -30.47 -21.74
CA ILE A 81 -16.32 -30.50 -20.92
C ILE A 81 -16.00 -31.11 -19.56
N HIS A 82 -16.35 -30.41 -18.49
CA HIS A 82 -16.22 -30.89 -17.11
C HIS A 82 -17.16 -32.11 -16.91
N PRO A 83 -16.61 -33.26 -16.46
CA PRO A 83 -17.37 -34.51 -16.46
C PRO A 83 -18.63 -34.49 -15.59
N GLU A 84 -18.62 -33.76 -14.47
CA GLU A 84 -19.77 -33.72 -13.57
C GLU A 84 -20.76 -32.59 -13.89
N LEU A 85 -20.25 -31.45 -14.41
CA LEU A 85 -21.07 -30.24 -14.61
C LEU A 85 -21.65 -30.14 -16.02
N GLY A 86 -21.10 -30.88 -16.99
CA GLY A 86 -21.58 -30.90 -18.39
C GLY A 86 -21.36 -29.58 -19.16
N ILE A 87 -20.54 -28.64 -18.61
CA ILE A 87 -20.16 -27.36 -19.22
C ILE A 87 -18.65 -27.32 -19.41
N THR A 88 -18.17 -26.40 -20.25
CA THR A 88 -16.73 -26.29 -20.54
C THR A 88 -15.92 -25.78 -19.36
N GLY A 89 -14.64 -26.17 -19.28
CA GLY A 89 -13.74 -25.70 -18.20
C GLY A 89 -13.67 -24.18 -18.12
N VAL A 90 -13.66 -23.46 -19.26
CA VAL A 90 -13.74 -22.00 -19.31
C VAL A 90 -15.02 -21.50 -18.62
N GLU A 91 -16.16 -22.09 -18.94
CA GLU A 91 -17.44 -21.69 -18.32
C GLU A 91 -17.47 -21.97 -16.83
N VAL A 92 -16.89 -23.07 -16.36
CA VAL A 92 -16.76 -23.40 -14.93
C VAL A 92 -15.98 -22.30 -14.20
N ILE A 93 -14.81 -21.91 -14.73
CA ILE A 93 -13.90 -20.92 -14.10
C ILE A 93 -14.58 -19.56 -13.94
N PHE A 94 -15.38 -19.13 -14.92
CA PHE A 94 -16.00 -17.80 -14.91
C PHE A 94 -17.40 -17.75 -14.30
N THR A 95 -18.10 -18.90 -14.14
CA THR A 95 -19.49 -18.92 -13.62
C THR A 95 -19.66 -19.60 -12.27
N LYS A 96 -18.70 -20.40 -11.82
CA LYS A 96 -18.79 -21.10 -10.54
C LYS A 96 -17.83 -20.49 -9.52
N LEU A 97 -18.34 -20.17 -8.34
CA LEU A 97 -17.51 -19.80 -7.20
C LEU A 97 -16.83 -21.06 -6.64
N HIS A 98 -15.60 -20.88 -6.12
CA HIS A 98 -14.81 -21.97 -5.54
C HIS A 98 -14.53 -23.11 -6.53
N ALA A 99 -14.32 -22.77 -7.80
CA ALA A 99 -13.95 -23.68 -8.85
C ALA A 99 -12.62 -23.26 -9.50
N GLY A 100 -11.74 -24.21 -9.77
CA GLY A 100 -10.46 -23.95 -10.45
C GLY A 100 -9.43 -25.06 -10.21
N GLY A 101 -8.49 -25.21 -11.13
CA GLY A 101 -7.41 -26.22 -11.07
C GLY A 101 -6.35 -25.95 -9.99
N LYS A 102 -6.45 -24.83 -9.27
CA LYS A 102 -5.50 -24.45 -8.20
C LYS A 102 -5.75 -25.17 -6.87
N PHE A 103 -6.86 -25.90 -6.76
CA PHE A 103 -7.14 -26.81 -5.64
C PHE A 103 -6.44 -28.17 -5.78
N ASP A 104 -5.93 -28.45 -6.99
CA ASP A 104 -5.21 -29.67 -7.28
C ASP A 104 -3.71 -29.38 -7.38
N HIS A 105 -2.93 -30.03 -6.51
CA HIS A 105 -1.47 -29.85 -6.43
C HIS A 105 -0.70 -30.44 -7.62
N GLU A 106 -1.34 -31.26 -8.44
CA GLU A 106 -0.74 -31.78 -9.67
C GLU A 106 -0.69 -30.71 -10.76
N SER A 107 -1.64 -29.77 -10.74
CA SER A 107 -1.79 -28.73 -11.77
C SER A 107 -0.97 -27.48 -11.49
N TYR A 108 -0.82 -27.09 -10.23
CA TYR A 108 -0.07 -25.90 -9.79
C TYR A 108 0.73 -26.18 -8.51
N ASN A 109 2.06 -26.04 -8.58
CA ASN A 109 2.92 -26.14 -7.40
C ASN A 109 2.81 -24.90 -6.51
N TYR A 110 2.69 -23.73 -7.12
CA TYR A 110 2.62 -22.45 -6.43
C TYR A 110 1.50 -21.61 -7.02
N SER A 111 0.65 -21.05 -6.19
CA SER A 111 -0.41 -20.15 -6.63
C SER A 111 -0.65 -19.02 -5.62
N GLY A 112 -0.90 -17.82 -6.14
CA GLY A 112 -1.41 -16.70 -5.38
C GLY A 112 -2.93 -16.74 -5.20
N GLY A 113 -3.64 -17.35 -6.16
CA GLY A 113 -5.10 -17.50 -6.16
C GLY A 113 -5.56 -18.72 -5.34
N LEU A 114 -5.87 -18.52 -4.05
CA LEU A 114 -6.19 -19.61 -3.12
C LEU A 114 -7.66 -19.99 -3.05
N HIS A 115 -8.58 -19.11 -3.46
CA HIS A 115 -10.01 -19.26 -3.18
C HIS A 115 -10.84 -19.73 -4.38
N GLY A 116 -10.26 -19.77 -5.60
CA GLY A 116 -10.96 -20.15 -6.82
C GLY A 116 -12.16 -19.27 -7.15
N VAL A 117 -12.09 -17.97 -6.82
CA VAL A 117 -13.21 -17.03 -7.02
C VAL A 117 -12.83 -15.82 -7.89
N GLY A 118 -11.54 -15.54 -8.10
CA GLY A 118 -11.10 -14.29 -8.75
C GLY A 118 -11.71 -14.07 -10.13
N ALA A 119 -11.59 -15.04 -11.03
CA ALA A 119 -12.13 -14.94 -12.39
C ALA A 119 -13.66 -14.79 -12.40
N SER A 120 -14.38 -15.55 -11.58
CA SER A 120 -15.84 -15.49 -11.47
C SER A 120 -16.32 -14.18 -10.83
N VAL A 121 -15.55 -13.60 -9.91
CA VAL A 121 -15.80 -12.26 -9.33
C VAL A 121 -15.64 -11.18 -10.40
N VAL A 122 -14.58 -11.22 -11.21
CA VAL A 122 -14.40 -10.27 -12.34
C VAL A 122 -15.57 -10.35 -13.30
N ASN A 123 -16.01 -11.56 -13.66
CA ASN A 123 -17.16 -11.75 -14.53
C ASN A 123 -18.45 -11.16 -13.90
N ALA A 124 -18.73 -11.45 -12.64
CA ALA A 124 -19.92 -10.97 -11.94
C ALA A 124 -20.01 -9.43 -11.86
N LEU A 125 -18.86 -8.74 -11.79
CA LEU A 125 -18.78 -7.28 -11.61
C LEU A 125 -18.48 -6.52 -12.92
N SER A 126 -18.50 -7.22 -14.06
CA SER A 126 -18.32 -6.65 -15.40
C SER A 126 -19.66 -6.56 -16.15
N LYS A 127 -19.80 -5.56 -17.03
CA LYS A 127 -20.90 -5.48 -18.01
C LYS A 127 -20.81 -6.63 -19.00
N TRP A 128 -19.60 -6.87 -19.47
CA TRP A 128 -19.28 -8.00 -20.33
C TRP A 128 -17.84 -8.45 -20.10
N LEU A 129 -17.60 -9.72 -20.40
CA LEU A 129 -16.29 -10.34 -20.36
C LEU A 129 -16.13 -11.30 -21.53
N VAL A 130 -14.97 -11.27 -22.18
CA VAL A 130 -14.60 -12.15 -23.30
C VAL A 130 -13.33 -12.90 -22.93
N VAL A 131 -13.33 -14.19 -23.14
CA VAL A 131 -12.17 -15.06 -22.95
C VAL A 131 -11.77 -15.64 -24.29
N ASP A 132 -10.51 -15.43 -24.67
CA ASP A 132 -9.86 -16.07 -25.79
C ASP A 132 -8.84 -17.07 -25.25
N VAL A 133 -8.93 -18.33 -25.67
CA VAL A 133 -8.03 -19.42 -25.26
C VAL A 133 -7.34 -20.01 -26.48
N ASN A 134 -6.03 -20.03 -26.45
CA ASN A 134 -5.21 -20.70 -27.45
C ASN A 134 -4.62 -21.96 -26.83
N THR A 135 -5.12 -23.12 -27.23
CA THR A 135 -4.66 -24.42 -26.73
C THR A 135 -4.95 -25.53 -27.72
N GLY A 136 -4.16 -26.61 -27.71
CA GLY A 136 -4.41 -27.78 -28.56
C GLY A 136 -4.47 -27.48 -30.06
N GLY A 137 -3.81 -26.42 -30.55
CA GLY A 137 -3.86 -26.01 -31.96
C GLY A 137 -5.15 -25.29 -32.38
N GLY A 138 -6.02 -24.96 -31.42
CA GLY A 138 -7.27 -24.22 -31.62
C GLY A 138 -7.31 -22.90 -30.87
N HIS A 139 -7.91 -21.90 -31.50
CA HIS A 139 -8.30 -20.64 -30.88
C HIS A 139 -9.79 -20.73 -30.55
N TYR A 140 -10.11 -20.59 -29.28
CA TYR A 140 -11.46 -20.65 -28.74
C TYR A 140 -11.86 -19.34 -28.13
N ARG A 141 -13.15 -18.98 -28.22
CA ARG A 141 -13.71 -17.77 -27.66
C ARG A 141 -15.02 -18.04 -26.96
N MET A 142 -15.22 -17.36 -25.82
CA MET A 142 -16.46 -17.37 -25.07
C MET A 142 -16.77 -15.98 -24.52
N ARG A 143 -18.05 -15.61 -24.50
CA ARG A 143 -18.51 -14.30 -24.03
C ARG A 143 -19.51 -14.44 -22.90
N PHE A 144 -19.37 -13.56 -21.91
CA PHE A 144 -20.26 -13.45 -20.75
C PHE A 144 -20.78 -12.02 -20.65
N GLU A 145 -22.00 -11.86 -20.13
CA GLU A 145 -22.63 -10.57 -19.92
C GLU A 145 -23.43 -10.53 -18.62
N SER A 146 -23.56 -9.34 -18.05
CA SER A 146 -24.44 -9.04 -16.92
C SER A 146 -25.59 -8.17 -17.44
N ASN A 147 -26.76 -8.77 -17.63
CA ASN A 147 -27.92 -8.12 -18.23
C ASN A 147 -29.10 -8.12 -17.27
N TYR A 148 -29.98 -7.09 -17.37
CA TYR A 148 -31.22 -7.06 -16.61
C TYR A 148 -32.18 -8.15 -17.11
N ASP A 149 -32.60 -9.02 -16.18
CA ASP A 149 -33.57 -10.06 -16.43
C ASP A 149 -34.98 -9.53 -16.09
N GLU A 150 -35.80 -9.29 -17.11
CA GLU A 150 -37.15 -8.75 -16.94
C GLU A 150 -38.09 -9.70 -16.18
N LYS A 151 -37.86 -11.01 -16.25
CA LYS A 151 -38.70 -12.02 -15.56
C LYS A 151 -38.40 -12.02 -14.06
N GLU A 152 -37.15 -12.00 -13.71
CA GLU A 152 -36.69 -12.01 -12.30
C GLU A 152 -36.58 -10.59 -11.71
N LYS A 153 -36.74 -9.54 -12.52
CA LYS A 153 -36.61 -8.11 -12.15
C LYS A 153 -35.30 -7.81 -11.42
N LYS A 154 -34.22 -8.46 -11.84
CA LYS A 154 -32.85 -8.28 -11.31
C LYS A 154 -31.83 -8.38 -12.44
N ILE A 155 -30.61 -7.95 -12.15
CA ILE A 155 -29.48 -8.16 -13.06
C ILE A 155 -29.01 -9.61 -12.89
N ALA A 156 -29.00 -10.36 -13.99
CA ALA A 156 -28.40 -11.68 -14.06
C ALA A 156 -26.89 -11.52 -14.31
N SER A 157 -26.07 -11.85 -13.32
CA SER A 157 -24.65 -11.54 -13.31
C SER A 157 -23.83 -12.58 -14.07
N GLY A 158 -22.98 -12.10 -15.00
CA GLY A 158 -21.93 -12.90 -15.63
C GLY A 158 -22.38 -14.17 -16.33
N ARG A 159 -23.55 -14.16 -16.99
CA ARG A 159 -24.07 -15.34 -17.71
C ARG A 159 -23.35 -15.52 -19.04
N ALA A 160 -23.08 -16.78 -19.41
CA ALA A 160 -22.60 -17.12 -20.74
C ALA A 160 -23.67 -16.77 -21.79
N VAL A 161 -23.30 -15.90 -22.75
CA VAL A 161 -24.18 -15.51 -23.87
C VAL A 161 -23.81 -16.22 -25.17
N THR A 162 -22.60 -16.81 -25.22
CA THR A 162 -22.19 -17.75 -26.27
C THR A 162 -21.73 -19.04 -25.64
N GLY A 163 -21.78 -20.16 -26.40
CA GLY A 163 -20.98 -21.35 -26.06
C GLY A 163 -19.50 -21.07 -26.25
N LEU A 164 -18.65 -22.02 -25.88
CA LEU A 164 -17.23 -21.98 -26.24
C LEU A 164 -17.08 -22.31 -27.72
N GLU A 165 -16.79 -21.33 -28.56
CA GLU A 165 -16.70 -21.46 -30.01
C GLU A 165 -15.23 -21.59 -30.44
N ARG A 166 -14.94 -22.52 -31.36
CA ARG A 166 -13.64 -22.60 -32.02
C ARG A 166 -13.59 -21.58 -33.15
N VAL A 167 -12.89 -20.49 -32.95
CA VAL A 167 -12.79 -19.36 -33.89
C VAL A 167 -11.80 -19.66 -35.04
N GLY A 168 -10.78 -20.49 -34.78
CA GLY A 168 -9.77 -20.79 -35.79
C GLY A 168 -8.71 -21.78 -35.32
N ALA A 169 -7.70 -21.97 -36.17
CA ALA A 169 -6.48 -22.69 -35.82
C ALA A 169 -5.39 -21.70 -35.40
N THR A 170 -4.58 -22.09 -34.43
CA THR A 170 -3.47 -21.25 -33.93
C THR A 170 -2.24 -22.10 -33.61
N ARG A 171 -1.05 -21.50 -33.73
CA ARG A 171 0.20 -22.05 -33.20
C ARG A 171 0.58 -21.45 -31.84
N ARG A 172 -0.16 -20.44 -31.40
CA ARG A 172 0.03 -19.82 -30.08
C ARG A 172 -0.62 -20.66 -29.01
N HIS A 173 -0.21 -20.43 -27.78
CA HIS A 173 -0.85 -20.93 -26.57
C HIS A 173 -1.01 -19.77 -25.60
N GLY A 174 -1.87 -19.94 -24.59
CA GLY A 174 -2.15 -18.96 -23.57
C GLY A 174 -3.60 -18.51 -23.52
N THR A 175 -3.87 -17.55 -22.65
CA THR A 175 -5.21 -17.02 -22.42
C THR A 175 -5.21 -15.50 -22.52
N ARG A 176 -6.26 -14.95 -23.13
CA ARG A 176 -6.55 -13.51 -23.07
C ARG A 176 -7.94 -13.31 -22.48
N VAL A 177 -8.02 -12.52 -21.44
CA VAL A 177 -9.28 -12.10 -20.80
C VAL A 177 -9.46 -10.62 -21.00
N THR A 178 -10.58 -10.21 -21.61
CA THR A 178 -10.95 -8.80 -21.81
C THR A 178 -12.26 -8.55 -21.09
N PHE A 179 -12.37 -7.50 -20.29
CA PHE A 179 -13.56 -7.19 -19.51
C PHE A 179 -13.82 -5.69 -19.41
N LEU A 180 -15.09 -5.33 -19.31
CA LEU A 180 -15.55 -3.96 -19.08
C LEU A 180 -16.19 -3.88 -17.69
N PRO A 181 -15.60 -3.16 -16.73
CA PRO A 181 -16.21 -2.96 -15.41
C PRO A 181 -17.60 -2.34 -15.50
N ASP A 182 -18.50 -2.75 -14.60
CA ASP A 182 -19.87 -2.28 -14.62
C ASP A 182 -20.04 -0.99 -13.81
N ASP A 183 -20.45 0.10 -14.47
CA ASP A 183 -20.69 1.42 -13.87
C ASP A 183 -21.93 1.47 -12.96
N THR A 184 -22.74 0.41 -12.91
CA THR A 184 -23.80 0.27 -11.90
C THR A 184 -23.28 -0.31 -10.58
N VAL A 185 -22.05 -0.82 -10.55
CA VAL A 185 -21.38 -1.38 -9.38
C VAL A 185 -20.32 -0.43 -8.85
N PHE A 186 -19.51 0.16 -9.75
CA PHE A 186 -18.38 1.00 -9.40
C PHE A 186 -18.73 2.48 -9.51
N GLU A 187 -18.26 3.25 -8.52
CA GLU A 187 -18.39 4.71 -8.51
C GLU A 187 -17.57 5.36 -9.64
N GLU A 188 -16.44 4.75 -10.00
CA GLU A 188 -15.55 5.11 -11.08
C GLU A 188 -15.08 3.85 -11.80
N THR A 189 -15.12 3.85 -13.15
CA THR A 189 -14.70 2.72 -13.98
C THR A 189 -13.38 2.97 -14.73
N ARG A 190 -12.69 4.08 -14.42
CA ARG A 190 -11.45 4.44 -15.10
C ARG A 190 -10.22 3.92 -14.35
N PHE A 191 -9.49 2.98 -14.95
CA PHE A 191 -8.21 2.49 -14.42
C PHE A 191 -7.13 3.58 -14.45
N SER A 192 -6.37 3.70 -13.35
CA SER A 192 -5.18 4.56 -13.27
C SER A 192 -3.98 3.86 -13.93
N ALA A 193 -3.46 4.43 -15.02
CA ALA A 193 -2.29 3.89 -15.70
C ALA A 193 -1.06 3.81 -14.80
N ASP A 194 -0.86 4.79 -13.93
CA ASP A 194 0.28 4.82 -13.01
C ASP A 194 0.20 3.74 -11.94
N THR A 195 -0.99 3.46 -11.44
CA THR A 195 -1.23 2.34 -10.51
C THR A 195 -0.94 1.00 -11.19
N VAL A 196 -1.38 0.84 -12.46
CA VAL A 196 -1.10 -0.37 -13.23
C VAL A 196 0.40 -0.51 -13.51
N ARG A 197 1.08 0.54 -14.02
CA ARG A 197 2.52 0.52 -14.28
C ARG A 197 3.34 0.12 -13.05
N ARG A 198 3.01 0.69 -11.88
CA ARG A 198 3.72 0.37 -10.62
C ARG A 198 3.58 -1.11 -10.24
N ARG A 199 2.36 -1.66 -10.31
CA ARG A 199 2.12 -3.08 -9.99
C ARG A 199 2.84 -4.00 -10.95
N LEU A 200 2.75 -3.74 -12.27
CA LEU A 200 3.38 -4.57 -13.30
C LEU A 200 4.91 -4.53 -13.22
N ARG A 201 5.51 -3.36 -12.99
CA ARG A 201 6.95 -3.24 -12.74
C ARG A 201 7.40 -4.11 -11.58
N LYS A 202 6.67 -4.09 -10.47
CA LYS A 202 6.96 -4.92 -9.30
C LYS A 202 6.90 -6.40 -9.63
N LEU A 203 5.86 -6.85 -10.32
CA LEU A 203 5.72 -8.26 -10.74
C LEU A 203 6.85 -8.70 -11.66
N ALA A 204 7.32 -7.83 -12.55
CA ALA A 204 8.48 -8.12 -13.41
C ALA A 204 9.78 -8.26 -12.61
N TYR A 205 9.99 -7.48 -11.54
CA TYR A 205 11.14 -7.66 -10.64
C TYR A 205 11.06 -8.97 -9.84
N LEU A 206 9.87 -9.34 -9.37
CA LEU A 206 9.68 -10.57 -8.58
C LEU A 206 9.86 -11.85 -9.42
N ASN A 207 9.61 -11.78 -10.72
CA ASN A 207 9.68 -12.91 -11.63
C ASN A 207 10.80 -12.70 -12.66
N LYS A 208 12.02 -13.12 -12.30
CA LYS A 208 13.21 -12.99 -13.12
C LYS A 208 12.99 -13.50 -14.54
N GLY A 209 13.33 -12.68 -15.55
CA GLY A 209 13.22 -13.03 -16.96
C GLY A 209 11.80 -12.97 -17.54
N LEU A 210 10.79 -12.58 -16.74
CA LEU A 210 9.44 -12.30 -17.23
C LEU A 210 9.42 -10.99 -18.02
N GLU A 211 8.81 -11.01 -19.19
CA GLU A 211 8.50 -9.82 -19.96
C GLU A 211 7.03 -9.40 -19.74
N ILE A 212 6.81 -8.19 -19.24
CA ILE A 212 5.47 -7.61 -19.12
C ILE A 212 5.35 -6.41 -20.04
N THR A 213 4.48 -6.50 -21.03
CA THR A 213 4.12 -5.38 -21.90
C THR A 213 2.86 -4.71 -21.39
N PHE A 214 2.93 -3.43 -21.05
CA PHE A 214 1.78 -2.59 -20.72
C PHE A 214 1.46 -1.63 -21.84
N VAL A 215 0.19 -1.55 -22.26
CA VAL A 215 -0.31 -0.63 -23.27
C VAL A 215 -1.48 0.19 -22.71
N ASP A 216 -1.41 1.50 -22.82
CA ASP A 216 -2.54 2.40 -22.53
C ASP A 216 -2.98 3.09 -23.83
N GLU A 217 -4.01 2.56 -24.47
CA GLU A 217 -4.54 3.13 -25.73
C GLU A 217 -5.18 4.51 -25.55
N ARG A 218 -5.42 4.94 -24.31
CA ARG A 218 -6.00 6.25 -23.97
C ARG A 218 -4.97 7.37 -24.00
N GLU A 219 -3.67 6.99 -23.92
CA GLU A 219 -2.55 7.94 -24.02
C GLU A 219 -2.47 8.49 -25.43
N LYS A 220 -2.27 9.81 -25.55
CA LYS A 220 -2.19 10.51 -26.86
C LYS A 220 -0.79 10.43 -27.47
N ASP A 221 0.24 10.35 -26.64
CA ASP A 221 1.61 10.27 -27.05
C ASP A 221 1.98 8.81 -27.36
N PRO A 222 2.26 8.45 -28.64
CA PRO A 222 2.57 7.07 -29.02
C PRO A 222 3.80 6.50 -28.28
N GLU A 223 4.76 7.34 -27.91
CA GLU A 223 5.97 6.89 -27.19
C GLU A 223 5.66 6.50 -25.73
N LYS A 224 4.58 7.03 -25.17
CA LYS A 224 4.12 6.73 -23.79
C LYS A 224 3.03 5.68 -23.74
N GLN A 225 2.45 5.30 -24.89
CA GLN A 225 1.39 4.30 -24.95
C GLN A 225 1.86 2.93 -24.48
N GLN A 226 3.08 2.53 -24.82
CA GLN A 226 3.63 1.22 -24.51
C GLN A 226 4.81 1.32 -23.56
N THR A 227 4.82 0.45 -22.55
CA THR A 227 5.95 0.27 -21.63
C THR A 227 6.24 -1.23 -21.48
N VAL A 228 7.51 -1.62 -21.63
CA VAL A 228 7.96 -2.99 -21.43
C VAL A 228 8.77 -3.06 -20.13
N PHE A 229 8.42 -4.00 -19.28
CA PHE A 229 9.16 -4.32 -18.05
C PHE A 229 9.81 -5.69 -18.20
N HIS A 230 11.13 -5.72 -18.16
CA HIS A 230 11.92 -6.94 -18.24
C HIS A 230 13.21 -6.76 -17.44
N TYR A 231 13.46 -7.63 -16.44
CA TYR A 231 14.59 -7.50 -15.53
C TYR A 231 15.31 -8.83 -15.36
N GLU A 232 16.49 -8.94 -15.95
CA GLU A 232 17.33 -10.14 -15.89
C GLU A 232 17.92 -10.38 -14.49
N GLY A 233 18.14 -9.32 -13.72
CA GLY A 233 18.63 -9.41 -12.34
C GLY A 233 17.53 -9.72 -11.32
N GLY A 234 16.24 -9.63 -11.69
CA GLY A 234 15.12 -9.93 -10.82
C GLY A 234 15.14 -9.17 -9.49
N LEU A 235 15.21 -9.88 -8.36
CA LEU A 235 15.22 -9.26 -7.02
C LEU A 235 16.44 -8.36 -6.79
N SER A 236 17.60 -8.66 -7.42
CA SER A 236 18.77 -7.78 -7.33
C SER A 236 18.50 -6.41 -7.93
N ASP A 237 17.85 -6.39 -9.11
CA ASP A 237 17.48 -5.14 -9.77
C ASP A 237 16.39 -4.41 -8.97
N TYR A 238 15.53 -5.13 -8.29
CA TYR A 238 14.52 -4.54 -7.43
C TYR A 238 15.14 -3.83 -6.22
N VAL A 239 16.09 -4.46 -5.54
CA VAL A 239 16.82 -3.82 -4.43
C VAL A 239 17.58 -2.58 -4.91
N LYS A 240 18.26 -2.65 -6.07
CA LYS A 240 18.91 -1.48 -6.68
C LYS A 240 17.91 -0.37 -7.01
N TYR A 241 16.73 -0.72 -7.52
CA TYR A 241 15.67 0.25 -7.79
C TYR A 241 15.18 0.96 -6.51
N ILE A 242 15.00 0.22 -5.42
CA ILE A 242 14.60 0.78 -4.12
C ILE A 242 15.70 1.69 -3.56
N ASN A 243 16.96 1.30 -3.72
CA ASN A 243 18.11 2.01 -3.16
C ASN A 243 18.73 3.06 -4.09
N ARG A 244 18.17 3.31 -5.27
CA ARG A 244 18.77 4.19 -6.29
C ARG A 244 19.10 5.60 -5.78
N ASP A 245 18.30 6.12 -4.83
CA ASP A 245 18.46 7.45 -4.25
C ASP A 245 19.23 7.42 -2.91
N LYS A 246 19.67 6.22 -2.46
CA LYS A 246 20.46 5.99 -1.23
C LYS A 246 21.94 5.82 -1.57
N THR A 247 22.77 5.77 -0.54
CA THR A 247 24.20 5.43 -0.68
C THR A 247 24.41 4.01 -0.17
N PRO A 248 24.71 3.04 -1.04
CA PRO A 248 24.91 1.67 -0.61
C PRO A 248 26.23 1.55 0.16
N LEU A 249 26.27 0.66 1.16
CA LEU A 249 27.46 0.34 1.93
C LEU A 249 28.46 -0.50 1.09
N TYR A 250 27.93 -1.24 0.14
CA TYR A 250 28.68 -2.06 -0.84
C TYR A 250 27.87 -2.13 -2.15
N GLU A 251 28.56 -2.23 -3.28
CA GLU A 251 27.93 -2.11 -4.62
C GLU A 251 27.05 -3.31 -4.98
N ASN A 252 27.50 -4.52 -4.71
CA ASN A 252 26.81 -5.73 -5.13
C ASN A 252 25.68 -6.09 -4.16
N VAL A 253 24.51 -6.38 -4.72
CA VAL A 253 23.40 -6.95 -3.95
C VAL A 253 23.72 -8.40 -3.62
N LEU A 254 23.64 -8.77 -2.34
CA LEU A 254 23.76 -10.12 -1.86
C LEU A 254 22.52 -10.91 -2.24
N MET A 255 22.70 -12.02 -2.96
CA MET A 255 21.61 -12.89 -3.42
C MET A 255 21.74 -14.27 -2.82
N LEU A 256 20.66 -14.76 -2.21
CA LEU A 256 20.50 -16.14 -1.72
C LEU A 256 19.29 -16.75 -2.39
N GLU A 257 19.47 -17.88 -3.08
CA GLU A 257 18.39 -18.59 -3.75
C GLU A 257 18.52 -20.09 -3.55
N GLY A 258 17.40 -20.78 -3.33
CA GLY A 258 17.36 -22.23 -3.21
C GLY A 258 16.07 -22.75 -2.64
N MET A 259 16.09 -24.03 -2.25
CA MET A 259 14.98 -24.73 -1.62
C MET A 259 15.38 -25.30 -0.26
N GLN A 260 14.47 -25.26 0.68
CA GLN A 260 14.57 -25.89 1.98
C GLN A 260 13.18 -26.38 2.42
N ASP A 261 13.04 -27.65 2.74
CA ASP A 261 11.80 -28.27 3.25
C ASP A 261 10.56 -27.91 2.39
N ASP A 262 10.65 -28.11 1.06
CA ASP A 262 9.63 -27.77 0.07
C ASP A 262 9.28 -26.25 -0.06
N VAL A 263 10.01 -25.38 0.61
CA VAL A 263 9.89 -23.93 0.46
C VAL A 263 10.99 -23.43 -0.47
N ARG A 264 10.61 -22.81 -1.61
CA ARG A 264 11.58 -22.10 -2.45
C ARG A 264 11.77 -20.69 -1.90
N ILE A 265 13.02 -20.30 -1.70
CA ILE A 265 13.40 -19.04 -1.06
C ILE A 265 14.31 -18.26 -2.00
N CYS A 266 13.94 -17.02 -2.27
CA CYS A 266 14.76 -16.05 -2.99
C CYS A 266 14.88 -14.81 -2.11
N LEU A 267 16.11 -14.41 -1.78
CA LEU A 267 16.39 -13.29 -0.89
C LEU A 267 17.49 -12.40 -1.49
N ALA A 268 17.19 -11.12 -1.61
CA ALA A 268 18.12 -10.08 -2.05
C ALA A 268 18.35 -9.09 -0.92
N ILE A 269 19.61 -8.77 -0.60
CA ILE A 269 19.98 -7.89 0.52
C ILE A 269 21.02 -6.86 0.07
N GLN A 270 20.86 -5.63 0.50
CA GLN A 270 21.88 -4.59 0.44
C GLN A 270 21.75 -3.65 1.65
N HIS A 271 22.86 -3.29 2.27
CA HIS A 271 22.87 -2.25 3.29
C HIS A 271 23.21 -0.89 2.66
N THR A 272 22.66 0.15 3.25
CA THR A 272 22.91 1.55 2.90
C THR A 272 23.45 2.30 4.12
N ASP A 273 23.85 3.55 3.93
CA ASP A 273 24.27 4.47 5.00
C ASP A 273 23.10 4.94 5.90
N ASP A 274 21.87 4.55 5.56
CA ASP A 274 20.65 4.87 6.27
C ASP A 274 20.50 4.09 7.59
N TYR A 275 19.49 4.43 8.39
CA TYR A 275 19.18 3.78 9.68
C TYR A 275 17.90 2.93 9.60
N ALA A 276 17.07 3.12 8.58
CA ALA A 276 15.78 2.43 8.46
C ALA A 276 15.95 0.95 8.12
N GLU A 277 15.18 0.07 8.77
CA GLU A 277 15.01 -1.32 8.41
C GLU A 277 13.90 -1.42 7.33
N ASN A 278 14.25 -1.86 6.13
CA ASN A 278 13.36 -2.01 4.99
C ASN A 278 13.34 -3.46 4.53
N ILE A 279 12.34 -4.22 4.98
CA ILE A 279 12.10 -5.60 4.57
C ILE A 279 10.81 -5.64 3.76
N PHE A 280 10.90 -6.11 2.53
CA PHE A 280 9.77 -6.32 1.63
C PHE A 280 9.60 -7.81 1.42
N SER A 281 8.56 -8.37 2.03
CA SER A 281 8.32 -9.81 1.99
C SER A 281 7.12 -10.16 1.12
N TYR A 282 7.26 -11.28 0.40
CA TYR A 282 6.28 -11.80 -0.55
C TYR A 282 6.14 -13.31 -0.42
N VAL A 283 4.91 -13.79 -0.57
CA VAL A 283 4.61 -15.23 -0.66
C VAL A 283 3.81 -15.46 -1.94
N ASN A 284 4.33 -16.32 -2.84
CA ASN A 284 3.71 -16.60 -4.13
C ASN A 284 3.35 -15.30 -4.91
N ASN A 285 4.28 -14.33 -4.95
CA ASN A 285 4.12 -12.99 -5.55
C ASN A 285 3.11 -12.05 -4.84
N ILE A 286 2.48 -12.49 -3.73
CA ILE A 286 1.58 -11.66 -2.92
C ILE A 286 2.40 -10.92 -1.86
N PRO A 287 2.26 -9.59 -1.72
CA PRO A 287 2.95 -8.85 -0.68
C PRO A 287 2.38 -9.17 0.71
N THR A 288 3.26 -9.47 1.65
CA THR A 288 2.94 -9.70 3.06
C THR A 288 3.36 -8.48 3.89
N ALA A 289 2.57 -7.42 3.82
CA ALA A 289 2.91 -6.13 4.44
C ALA A 289 3.04 -6.19 5.97
N GLU A 290 2.40 -7.18 6.61
CA GLU A 290 2.45 -7.45 8.04
C GLU A 290 3.49 -8.55 8.37
N GLY A 291 4.29 -8.98 7.38
CA GLY A 291 5.32 -10.01 7.53
C GLY A 291 4.73 -11.42 7.67
N GLY A 292 5.23 -12.16 8.65
CA GLY A 292 4.81 -13.52 8.93
C GLY A 292 5.97 -14.46 9.26
N THR A 293 5.71 -15.76 9.25
CA THR A 293 6.67 -16.80 9.65
C THR A 293 7.94 -16.83 8.80
N HIS A 294 7.84 -16.55 7.49
CA HIS A 294 8.99 -16.45 6.58
C HIS A 294 9.92 -15.28 6.95
N GLU A 295 9.38 -14.12 7.29
CA GLU A 295 10.19 -12.97 7.72
C GLU A 295 10.82 -13.21 9.09
N MET A 296 10.09 -13.86 10.00
CA MET A 296 10.64 -14.26 11.31
C MET A 296 11.81 -15.22 11.14
N GLY A 297 11.71 -16.19 10.23
CA GLY A 297 12.79 -17.13 9.90
C GLY A 297 14.00 -16.40 9.31
N PHE A 298 13.79 -15.48 8.38
CA PHE A 298 14.86 -14.64 7.82
C PHE A 298 15.59 -13.85 8.93
N LYS A 299 14.87 -13.12 9.76
CA LYS A 299 15.46 -12.31 10.85
C LYS A 299 16.28 -13.16 11.82
N ALA A 300 15.80 -14.34 12.17
CA ALA A 300 16.50 -15.26 13.08
C ALA A 300 17.78 -15.84 12.45
N GLY A 301 17.68 -16.43 11.25
CA GLY A 301 18.81 -17.04 10.56
C GLY A 301 19.90 -16.03 10.20
N PHE A 302 19.51 -14.83 9.74
CA PHE A 302 20.44 -13.75 9.42
C PHE A 302 21.21 -13.26 10.64
N THR A 303 20.51 -12.99 11.74
CA THR A 303 21.12 -12.54 13.00
C THR A 303 22.09 -13.56 13.56
N ARG A 304 21.73 -14.85 13.53
CA ARG A 304 22.57 -15.95 14.02
C ARG A 304 23.85 -16.07 13.21
N ALA A 305 23.75 -16.13 11.88
CA ALA A 305 24.91 -16.25 11.00
C ALA A 305 25.92 -15.11 11.18
N LEU A 306 25.44 -13.87 11.33
CA LEU A 306 26.28 -12.70 11.52
C LEU A 306 26.93 -12.65 12.91
N ASN A 307 26.24 -13.08 13.97
CA ASN A 307 26.86 -13.19 15.29
C ASN A 307 27.97 -14.24 15.32
N ASP A 308 27.74 -15.40 14.71
CA ASP A 308 28.77 -16.46 14.61
C ASP A 308 30.00 -15.98 13.83
N TYR A 309 29.76 -15.26 12.73
CA TYR A 309 30.82 -14.64 11.94
C TYR A 309 31.58 -13.55 12.72
N ALA A 310 30.86 -12.63 13.41
CA ALA A 310 31.48 -11.56 14.19
C ALA A 310 32.38 -12.10 15.32
N ARG A 311 32.00 -13.22 15.96
CA ARG A 311 32.84 -13.91 16.93
C ARG A 311 34.07 -14.52 16.28
N ARG A 312 33.92 -15.17 15.14
CA ARG A 312 35.02 -15.82 14.41
C ARG A 312 36.10 -14.84 13.96
N ILE A 313 35.71 -13.64 13.50
CA ILE A 313 36.69 -12.61 13.11
C ILE A 313 37.20 -11.77 14.29
N GLY A 314 36.77 -12.07 15.53
CA GLY A 314 37.19 -11.37 16.74
C GLY A 314 36.56 -9.97 16.94
N ALA A 315 35.57 -9.60 16.15
CA ALA A 315 34.80 -8.34 16.33
C ALA A 315 33.98 -8.37 17.63
N LEU A 316 33.54 -9.58 18.06
CA LEU A 316 32.96 -9.86 19.36
C LEU A 316 33.87 -10.82 20.13
N LYS A 317 34.24 -10.46 21.37
CA LYS A 317 35.01 -11.32 22.27
C LYS A 317 34.10 -12.38 22.90
N GLU A 318 34.67 -13.47 23.44
CA GLU A 318 33.88 -14.52 24.10
C GLU A 318 33.00 -14.02 25.24
N LYS A 319 33.41 -12.95 25.94
CA LYS A 319 32.66 -12.34 27.05
C LYS A 319 31.63 -11.33 26.63
N ASP A 320 31.64 -10.89 25.37
CA ASP A 320 30.71 -9.89 24.88
C ASP A 320 29.34 -10.54 24.61
N ASN A 321 28.28 -9.78 24.84
CA ASN A 321 26.95 -10.21 24.44
C ASN A 321 26.83 -10.24 22.92
N ASN A 322 25.95 -11.08 22.38
CA ASN A 322 25.60 -11.06 20.98
C ASN A 322 24.98 -9.71 20.63
N LEU A 323 25.25 -9.23 19.41
CA LEU A 323 24.53 -8.09 18.85
C LEU A 323 23.07 -8.49 18.60
N MET A 324 22.17 -7.53 18.78
CA MET A 324 20.76 -7.76 18.50
C MET A 324 20.49 -7.80 16.99
N GLY A 325 19.40 -8.44 16.59
CA GLY A 325 19.03 -8.50 15.17
C GLY A 325 18.83 -7.12 14.56
N GLU A 326 18.29 -6.16 15.30
CA GLU A 326 18.12 -4.78 14.87
C GLU A 326 19.45 -4.08 14.54
N ASP A 327 20.54 -4.38 15.27
CA ASP A 327 21.86 -3.81 15.02
C ASP A 327 22.38 -4.23 13.62
N TYR A 328 22.13 -5.48 13.21
CA TYR A 328 22.49 -5.98 11.87
C TYR A 328 21.55 -5.52 10.76
N ARG A 329 20.31 -5.16 11.11
CA ARG A 329 19.31 -4.72 10.14
C ARG A 329 19.21 -3.20 10.01
N GLU A 330 20.03 -2.44 10.74
CA GLU A 330 20.12 -1.00 10.56
C GLU A 330 20.59 -0.66 9.14
N GLY A 331 19.77 0.09 8.39
CA GLY A 331 20.03 0.49 7.01
C GLY A 331 19.91 -0.63 5.98
N ILE A 332 19.31 -1.76 6.33
CA ILE A 332 19.09 -2.87 5.42
C ILE A 332 17.95 -2.56 4.44
N THR A 333 18.13 -2.96 3.19
CA THR A 333 17.06 -3.19 2.24
C THR A 333 17.08 -4.66 1.85
N ALA A 334 16.03 -5.40 2.22
CA ALA A 334 15.89 -6.81 1.92
C ALA A 334 14.58 -7.08 1.19
N VAL A 335 14.63 -7.88 0.12
CA VAL A 335 13.46 -8.40 -0.58
C VAL A 335 13.45 -9.91 -0.42
N LEU A 336 12.46 -10.43 0.30
CA LEU A 336 12.26 -11.84 0.57
C LEU A 336 11.06 -12.34 -0.22
N LEU A 337 11.27 -13.24 -1.16
CA LEU A 337 10.24 -13.94 -1.90
C LEU A 337 10.29 -15.42 -1.55
N THR A 338 9.20 -15.94 -1.02
CA THR A 338 9.03 -17.36 -0.72
C THR A 338 7.90 -17.95 -1.55
N PHE A 339 8.10 -19.16 -2.04
CA PHE A 339 7.06 -19.94 -2.69
C PHE A 339 6.69 -21.12 -1.82
N VAL A 340 5.41 -21.17 -1.44
CA VAL A 340 4.83 -22.15 -0.52
C VAL A 340 3.67 -22.83 -1.23
N ARG A 341 3.58 -24.16 -1.19
CA ARG A 341 2.51 -24.91 -1.89
C ARG A 341 1.13 -24.57 -1.34
N ASN A 342 0.98 -24.54 -0.01
CA ASN A 342 -0.28 -24.30 0.69
C ASN A 342 -0.14 -23.10 1.65
N PRO A 343 -0.06 -21.85 1.14
CA PRO A 343 0.10 -20.72 2.03
C PRO A 343 -1.18 -20.46 2.84
N GLN A 344 -1.00 -20.26 4.15
CA GLN A 344 -2.05 -19.89 5.08
C GLN A 344 -1.81 -18.46 5.52
N PHE A 345 -2.77 -17.59 5.24
CA PHE A 345 -2.67 -16.18 5.62
C PHE A 345 -3.60 -15.84 6.78
N GLU A 346 -3.14 -14.94 7.64
CA GLU A 346 -4.01 -14.34 8.64
C GLU A 346 -4.88 -13.26 7.95
N GLY A 347 -6.21 -13.50 7.89
CA GLY A 347 -7.19 -12.59 7.31
C GLY A 347 -7.30 -12.59 5.78
N GLN A 348 -8.36 -11.93 5.29
CA GLN A 348 -8.72 -11.85 3.86
C GLN A 348 -7.70 -11.05 3.03
N THR A 349 -7.01 -10.10 3.64
CA THR A 349 -6.04 -9.21 2.96
C THR A 349 -4.73 -9.91 2.60
N LYS A 350 -4.52 -11.14 3.06
CA LYS A 350 -3.29 -11.94 2.85
C LYS A 350 -2.01 -11.22 3.33
N GLY A 351 -2.15 -10.28 4.28
CA GLY A 351 -1.06 -9.42 4.73
C GLY A 351 0.02 -10.12 5.54
N LYS A 352 -0.27 -11.29 6.15
CA LYS A 352 0.63 -12.01 7.04
C LYS A 352 0.58 -13.51 6.81
N LEU A 353 1.76 -14.14 6.64
CA LEU A 353 1.88 -15.60 6.51
C LEU A 353 1.82 -16.27 7.88
N GLY A 354 0.95 -17.28 8.01
CA GLY A 354 0.72 -18.04 9.26
C GLY A 354 1.39 -19.42 9.32
N ASN A 355 1.84 -19.98 8.20
CA ASN A 355 2.42 -21.34 8.14
C ASN A 355 3.59 -21.52 9.12
N THR A 356 3.42 -22.36 10.13
CA THR A 356 4.42 -22.57 11.20
C THR A 356 5.70 -23.25 10.71
N GLU A 357 5.59 -24.15 9.73
CA GLU A 357 6.69 -24.91 9.11
C GLU A 357 7.63 -24.03 8.27
N VAL A 358 7.16 -22.90 7.77
CA VAL A 358 7.96 -22.00 6.92
C VAL A 358 9.05 -21.28 7.72
N ARG A 359 8.79 -20.97 9.00
CA ARG A 359 9.79 -20.30 9.83
C ARG A 359 11.09 -21.08 9.98
N PRO A 360 11.10 -22.35 10.46
CA PRO A 360 12.34 -23.11 10.58
C PRO A 360 13.01 -23.38 9.23
N ALA A 361 12.25 -23.58 8.16
CA ALA A 361 12.80 -23.78 6.81
C ALA A 361 13.58 -22.54 6.35
N VAL A 362 12.99 -21.35 6.45
CA VAL A 362 13.66 -20.10 6.07
C VAL A 362 14.83 -19.80 6.99
N GLU A 363 14.70 -20.03 8.31
CA GLU A 363 15.79 -19.83 9.28
C GLU A 363 17.01 -20.70 8.95
N ALA A 364 16.80 -21.99 8.72
CA ALA A 364 17.88 -22.93 8.38
C ALA A 364 18.55 -22.57 7.05
N PHE A 365 17.76 -22.26 6.02
CA PHE A 365 18.25 -21.85 4.71
C PHE A 365 19.10 -20.58 4.80
N VAL A 366 18.58 -19.53 5.43
CA VAL A 366 19.26 -18.24 5.53
C VAL A 366 20.54 -18.39 6.35
N TYR A 367 20.49 -19.12 7.46
CA TYR A 367 21.69 -19.40 8.27
C TYR A 367 22.79 -20.08 7.47
N ALA A 368 22.45 -21.16 6.77
CA ALA A 368 23.42 -21.93 6.00
C ALA A 368 24.02 -21.11 4.84
N ARG A 369 23.18 -20.45 4.05
CA ARG A 369 23.63 -19.67 2.89
C ARG A 369 24.36 -18.40 3.28
N MET A 370 23.97 -17.73 4.36
CA MET A 370 24.72 -16.59 4.89
C MET A 370 26.08 -17.02 5.41
N THR A 371 26.17 -18.15 6.12
CA THR A 371 27.46 -18.67 6.61
C THR A 371 28.37 -18.93 5.42
N GLU A 372 27.90 -19.62 4.38
CA GLU A 372 28.67 -19.86 3.14
C GLU A 372 29.14 -18.55 2.49
N TYR A 373 28.26 -17.55 2.39
CA TYR A 373 28.57 -16.23 1.84
C TYR A 373 29.65 -15.50 2.65
N LEU A 374 29.53 -15.49 3.99
CA LEU A 374 30.43 -14.81 4.91
C LEU A 374 31.81 -15.48 5.01
N GLU A 375 31.89 -16.79 4.74
CA GLU A 375 33.15 -17.57 4.72
C GLU A 375 33.93 -17.40 3.40
N ASN A 376 33.28 -16.94 2.36
CA ASN A 376 33.91 -16.73 1.06
C ASN A 376 34.83 -15.50 1.12
N LEU A 377 36.15 -15.72 0.88
CA LEU A 377 37.16 -14.66 0.88
C LEU A 377 36.84 -13.49 -0.06
N LYS A 378 36.12 -13.75 -1.15
CA LYS A 378 35.70 -12.69 -2.09
C LYS A 378 34.70 -11.69 -1.48
N ASN A 379 34.01 -12.09 -0.42
CA ASN A 379 32.98 -11.30 0.23
C ASN A 379 33.44 -10.69 1.55
N GLN A 380 34.72 -10.85 1.90
CA GLN A 380 35.27 -10.46 3.20
C GLN A 380 35.05 -8.97 3.50
N ASP A 381 35.28 -8.09 2.53
CA ASP A 381 35.10 -6.64 2.70
C ASP A 381 33.63 -6.29 3.00
N VAL A 382 32.70 -6.94 2.30
CA VAL A 382 31.26 -6.78 2.51
C VAL A 382 30.85 -7.29 3.90
N ALA A 383 31.29 -8.48 4.25
CA ALA A 383 31.01 -9.10 5.54
C ALA A 383 31.53 -8.25 6.72
N GLN A 384 32.76 -7.74 6.59
CA GLN A 384 33.36 -6.85 7.59
C GLN A 384 32.58 -5.52 7.70
N SER A 385 32.21 -4.90 6.58
CA SER A 385 31.43 -3.66 6.56
C SER A 385 30.09 -3.80 7.28
N ILE A 386 29.39 -4.94 7.10
CA ILE A 386 28.13 -5.23 7.77
C ILE A 386 28.34 -5.32 9.29
N VAL A 387 29.35 -6.08 9.74
CA VAL A 387 29.64 -6.24 11.17
C VAL A 387 30.08 -4.91 11.80
N GLU A 388 30.93 -4.13 11.14
CA GLU A 388 31.37 -2.82 11.64
C GLU A 388 30.19 -1.86 11.81
N LYS A 389 29.25 -1.84 10.84
CA LYS A 389 28.02 -1.05 10.95
C LYS A 389 27.19 -1.52 12.14
N ALA A 390 26.98 -2.82 12.29
CA ALA A 390 26.21 -3.37 13.40
C ALA A 390 26.82 -3.08 14.78
N VAL A 391 28.16 -3.14 14.91
CA VAL A 391 28.85 -2.75 16.16
C VAL A 391 28.65 -1.27 16.47
N LYS A 392 28.66 -0.40 15.45
CA LYS A 392 28.36 1.03 15.64
C LYS A 392 26.90 1.24 16.06
N ALA A 393 25.96 0.55 15.41
CA ALA A 393 24.53 0.60 15.74
C ALA A 393 24.29 0.18 17.21
N CYS A 394 24.87 -0.94 17.64
CA CYS A 394 24.79 -1.41 19.03
C CYS A 394 25.28 -0.36 20.04
N LYS A 395 26.47 0.21 19.81
CA LYS A 395 27.00 1.27 20.70
C LYS A 395 26.07 2.46 20.83
N VAL A 396 25.48 2.87 19.72
CA VAL A 396 24.53 4.00 19.68
C VAL A 396 23.25 3.63 20.42
N ARG A 397 22.69 2.46 20.19
CA ARG A 397 21.49 1.95 20.86
C ARG A 397 21.70 1.86 22.38
N GLU A 398 22.83 1.31 22.83
CA GLU A 398 23.16 1.24 24.27
C GLU A 398 23.33 2.62 24.90
N ALA A 399 23.97 3.56 24.19
CA ALA A 399 24.09 4.94 24.67
C ALA A 399 22.72 5.62 24.78
N ALA A 400 21.85 5.43 23.78
CA ALA A 400 20.48 5.96 23.79
C ALA A 400 19.65 5.36 24.94
N ARG A 401 19.77 4.05 25.18
CA ARG A 401 19.11 3.37 26.32
C ARG A 401 19.56 3.95 27.65
N LYS A 402 20.87 4.10 27.88
CA LYS A 402 21.41 4.68 29.11
C LYS A 402 20.93 6.13 29.29
N ALA A 403 20.94 6.94 28.24
CA ALA A 403 20.44 8.31 28.30
C ALA A 403 18.94 8.37 28.66
N LYS A 404 18.14 7.44 28.11
CA LYS A 404 16.71 7.29 28.40
C LYS A 404 16.45 6.85 29.83
N GLU A 405 17.22 5.91 30.36
CA GLU A 405 17.14 5.47 31.77
C GLU A 405 17.45 6.63 32.74
N VAL A 406 18.49 7.41 32.44
CA VAL A 406 18.83 8.62 33.22
C VAL A 406 17.73 9.69 33.11
N ALA A 407 17.16 9.87 31.91
CA ALA A 407 16.04 10.80 31.71
C ALA A 407 14.76 10.32 32.41
N ARG A 408 14.43 9.01 32.40
CA ARG A 408 13.31 8.44 33.15
C ARG A 408 13.46 8.60 34.66
N ALA A 409 14.65 8.41 35.20
CA ALA A 409 14.94 8.68 36.61
C ALA A 409 14.73 10.15 36.98
N LYS A 410 15.03 11.09 36.06
CA LYS A 410 14.71 12.51 36.21
C LYS A 410 13.24 12.85 35.98
N SER A 411 12.56 12.18 35.02
CA SER A 411 11.19 12.54 34.59
C SER A 411 10.10 11.96 35.48
N GLN A 412 10.39 11.08 36.43
CA GLN A 412 9.45 10.78 37.54
C GLN A 412 9.21 12.03 38.41
N LEU A 413 10.06 13.06 38.30
CA LEU A 413 9.89 14.38 38.89
C LEU A 413 9.34 15.43 37.93
N GLU A 414 9.29 15.18 36.61
CA GLU A 414 8.84 16.11 35.58
C GLU A 414 7.84 15.48 34.62
N ALA A 415 6.62 15.21 35.10
CA ALA A 415 5.46 14.90 34.24
C ALA A 415 4.95 16.16 33.50
N ALA A 416 5.85 17.03 33.04
CA ALA A 416 5.53 18.40 32.63
C ALA A 416 5.47 18.74 31.12
N PRO A 417 5.84 17.91 30.12
CA PRO A 417 5.86 18.43 28.72
C PRO A 417 4.49 18.59 28.07
N LEU A 418 3.43 17.91 28.57
CA LEU A 418 2.08 18.00 27.98
C LEU A 418 1.15 18.98 28.70
N VAL A 419 1.56 19.48 29.87
CA VAL A 419 0.73 20.42 30.65
C VAL A 419 0.68 21.76 29.92
N GLY A 420 -0.50 22.08 29.38
CA GLY A 420 -0.76 23.33 28.65
C GLY A 420 -0.70 23.23 27.11
N LYS A 421 -0.06 22.21 26.52
CA LYS A 421 0.04 22.05 25.07
C LYS A 421 -1.11 21.19 24.51
N LEU A 422 -1.32 20.00 25.04
CA LEU A 422 -2.43 19.14 24.65
C LEU A 422 -3.73 19.58 25.33
N SER A 423 -4.74 19.90 24.51
CA SER A 423 -6.11 20.07 24.96
C SER A 423 -6.87 18.75 24.83
N SER A 424 -6.81 17.90 25.87
CA SER A 424 -7.42 16.55 25.86
C SER A 424 -8.94 16.59 25.71
N CYS A 425 -9.53 15.50 25.22
CA CYS A 425 -10.96 15.24 25.30
C CYS A 425 -11.33 14.56 26.62
N THR A 426 -12.63 14.51 26.93
CA THR A 426 -13.17 13.88 28.15
C THR A 426 -13.55 12.43 27.94
N GLY A 427 -13.64 11.97 26.68
CA GLY A 427 -13.97 10.60 26.33
C GLY A 427 -12.92 9.60 26.80
N ARG A 428 -13.39 8.46 27.35
CA ARG A 428 -12.51 7.39 27.85
C ARG A 428 -12.32 6.25 26.85
N ARG A 429 -13.18 6.17 25.83
CA ARG A 429 -13.11 5.14 24.78
C ARG A 429 -12.24 5.63 23.64
N ALA A 430 -11.10 4.99 23.43
CA ALA A 430 -10.14 5.35 22.41
C ALA A 430 -10.74 5.29 21.00
N GLU A 431 -11.65 4.34 20.75
CA GLU A 431 -12.32 4.10 19.48
C GLU A 431 -13.20 5.27 19.02
N GLU A 432 -13.67 6.09 19.95
CA GLU A 432 -14.50 7.26 19.69
C GLU A 432 -13.71 8.55 19.66
N ASN A 433 -12.47 8.52 20.20
CA ASN A 433 -11.65 9.71 20.35
C ASN A 433 -10.86 10.04 19.08
N GLU A 434 -10.69 11.33 18.85
CA GLU A 434 -9.93 11.89 17.74
C GLU A 434 -8.89 12.90 18.25
N MET A 435 -7.71 12.92 17.65
CA MET A 435 -6.69 13.93 17.93
C MET A 435 -6.37 14.73 16.68
N PHE A 436 -6.55 16.02 16.74
CA PHE A 436 -6.11 16.96 15.70
C PHE A 436 -4.70 17.48 16.03
N ILE A 437 -3.77 17.22 15.15
CA ILE A 437 -2.44 17.86 15.16
C ILE A 437 -2.56 19.11 14.31
N VAL A 438 -2.53 20.28 14.94
CA VAL A 438 -2.87 21.56 14.29
C VAL A 438 -1.63 22.42 14.16
N GLU A 439 -1.42 23.01 12.99
CA GLU A 439 -0.33 23.94 12.74
C GLU A 439 -0.54 25.27 13.46
N GLY A 440 0.41 25.61 14.33
CA GLY A 440 0.47 26.90 15.01
C GLY A 440 -0.50 27.07 16.19
N ASP A 441 -0.16 27.99 17.08
CA ASP A 441 -0.95 28.30 18.28
C ASP A 441 -2.26 29.03 17.95
N SER A 442 -2.29 29.84 16.88
CA SER A 442 -3.48 30.59 16.46
C SER A 442 -4.59 29.64 16.00
N ALA A 443 -4.30 28.79 15.01
CA ALA A 443 -5.26 27.79 14.53
C ALA A 443 -5.59 26.78 15.63
N GLY A 444 -4.61 26.39 16.47
CA GLY A 444 -4.83 25.58 17.65
C GLY A 444 -5.81 26.20 18.64
N GLY A 445 -5.80 27.53 18.79
CA GLY A 445 -6.74 28.30 19.61
C GLY A 445 -8.16 28.25 19.07
N SER A 446 -8.34 28.51 17.77
CA SER A 446 -9.65 28.40 17.09
C SER A 446 -10.20 26.98 17.14
N ALA A 447 -9.37 25.97 16.87
CA ALA A 447 -9.74 24.55 16.94
C ALA A 447 -10.15 24.14 18.36
N LYS A 448 -9.42 24.61 19.38
CA LYS A 448 -9.74 24.34 20.80
C LYS A 448 -11.10 24.92 21.20
N GLN A 449 -11.48 26.07 20.67
CA GLN A 449 -12.76 26.69 20.93
C GLN A 449 -13.90 26.02 20.15
N GLY A 450 -13.65 25.65 18.86
CA GLY A 450 -14.66 25.06 17.99
C GLY A 450 -14.94 23.57 18.22
N ARG A 451 -14.01 22.80 18.85
CA ARG A 451 -14.09 21.35 18.97
C ARG A 451 -15.23 20.83 19.84
N ASP A 452 -15.64 19.62 19.64
CA ASP A 452 -16.41 18.85 20.61
C ASP A 452 -15.47 18.25 21.66
N ARG A 453 -15.52 18.78 22.88
CA ARG A 453 -14.65 18.37 24.00
C ARG A 453 -14.90 16.93 24.45
N ARG A 454 -15.98 16.32 24.07
CA ARG A 454 -16.31 14.95 24.48
C ARG A 454 -15.36 13.94 23.86
N PHE A 455 -14.99 14.12 22.59
CA PHE A 455 -14.19 13.14 21.85
C PHE A 455 -13.03 13.72 21.03
N GLN A 456 -12.92 15.06 20.90
CA GLN A 456 -11.85 15.69 20.11
C GLN A 456 -10.78 16.32 21.01
N ALA A 457 -9.53 15.92 20.79
CA ALA A 457 -8.34 16.52 21.39
C ALA A 457 -7.60 17.39 20.37
N ILE A 458 -6.97 18.46 20.84
CA ILE A 458 -6.17 19.38 20.01
C ILE A 458 -4.74 19.42 20.53
N LEU A 459 -3.79 19.14 19.63
CA LEU A 459 -2.35 19.28 19.86
C LEU A 459 -1.77 20.28 18.85
N PRO A 460 -1.56 21.53 19.24
CA PRO A 460 -0.87 22.50 18.38
C PRO A 460 0.63 22.14 18.30
N ILE A 461 1.20 22.27 17.10
CA ILE A 461 2.64 22.14 16.84
C ILE A 461 3.19 23.49 16.42
N ARG A 462 4.38 23.85 16.95
CA ARG A 462 4.99 25.15 16.72
C ARG A 462 6.05 25.08 15.65
N GLY A 463 5.84 25.83 14.57
CA GLY A 463 6.78 25.91 13.45
C GLY A 463 6.95 24.58 12.71
N LYS A 464 8.00 24.49 11.91
CA LYS A 464 8.33 23.28 11.15
C LYS A 464 9.04 22.27 12.05
N PRO A 465 8.47 21.07 12.27
CA PRO A 465 9.15 20.01 13.02
C PRO A 465 10.45 19.57 12.32
N LEU A 466 11.29 18.83 13.05
CA LEU A 466 12.49 18.22 12.48
C LEU A 466 12.11 17.26 11.34
N ASN A 467 12.73 17.40 10.17
CA ASN A 467 12.66 16.35 9.17
C ASN A 467 13.36 15.10 9.70
N VAL A 468 12.61 14.03 9.89
CA VAL A 468 13.10 12.79 10.52
C VAL A 468 13.71 11.80 9.53
N GLU A 469 13.68 12.10 8.23
CA GLU A 469 14.37 11.27 7.24
C GLU A 469 15.87 11.25 7.55
N LYS A 470 16.48 10.06 7.58
CA LYS A 470 17.87 9.86 8.01
C LYS A 470 18.21 10.39 9.41
N LYS A 471 17.23 10.41 10.32
CA LYS A 471 17.48 10.73 11.73
C LYS A 471 17.32 9.46 12.58
N ARG A 472 18.14 9.37 13.62
CA ARG A 472 18.04 8.29 14.59
C ARG A 472 16.97 8.61 15.63
N ILE A 473 16.45 7.57 16.26
CA ILE A 473 15.38 7.68 17.24
C ILE A 473 15.73 8.62 18.42
N ASP A 474 17.00 8.66 18.84
CA ASP A 474 17.47 9.56 19.91
C ASP A 474 17.31 11.03 19.51
N GLN A 475 17.59 11.38 18.25
CA GLN A 475 17.42 12.73 17.72
C GLN A 475 15.93 13.11 17.61
N VAL A 476 15.08 12.16 17.23
CA VAL A 476 13.63 12.35 17.16
C VAL A 476 13.05 12.59 18.56
N LEU A 477 13.47 11.80 19.54
CA LEU A 477 13.05 11.93 20.94
C LEU A 477 13.60 13.21 21.61
N ALA A 478 14.69 13.79 21.12
CA ALA A 478 15.19 15.10 21.57
C ALA A 478 14.29 16.25 21.10
N ASN A 479 13.54 16.07 20.00
CA ASN A 479 12.62 17.09 19.48
C ASN A 479 11.34 17.17 20.33
N GLU A 480 10.99 18.37 20.81
CA GLU A 480 9.85 18.59 21.70
C GLU A 480 8.50 18.27 21.03
N GLU A 481 8.36 18.62 19.73
CA GLU A 481 7.10 18.42 19.00
C GLU A 481 6.79 16.92 18.85
N PHE A 482 7.78 16.13 18.44
CA PHE A 482 7.59 14.68 18.32
C PHE A 482 7.41 14.00 19.68
N ARG A 483 8.13 14.42 20.72
CA ARG A 483 7.87 13.93 22.08
C ARG A 483 6.42 14.17 22.50
N SER A 484 5.89 15.36 22.21
CA SER A 484 4.51 15.71 22.53
C SER A 484 3.52 14.82 21.79
N ILE A 485 3.74 14.53 20.49
CA ILE A 485 2.91 13.63 19.69
C ILE A 485 2.96 12.20 20.25
N ILE A 486 4.16 11.65 20.49
CA ILE A 486 4.36 10.30 21.04
C ILE A 486 3.65 10.13 22.39
N THR A 487 3.83 11.11 23.28
CA THR A 487 3.23 11.09 24.62
C THR A 487 1.70 11.23 24.55
N ALA A 488 1.18 12.06 23.63
CA ALA A 488 -0.26 12.23 23.45
C ALA A 488 -0.91 10.97 22.93
N LEU A 489 -0.32 10.31 21.93
CA LEU A 489 -0.83 9.05 21.36
C LEU A 489 -0.80 7.89 22.35
N GLY A 490 0.24 7.81 23.19
CA GLY A 490 0.39 6.78 24.22
C GLY A 490 0.93 5.44 23.72
N THR A 491 1.17 5.29 22.42
CA THR A 491 1.60 4.02 21.80
C THR A 491 3.08 3.67 21.99
N GLY A 492 3.88 4.61 22.51
CA GLY A 492 5.34 4.49 22.42
C GLY A 492 5.86 4.69 20.99
N ILE A 493 7.10 4.32 20.72
CA ILE A 493 7.79 4.50 19.43
C ILE A 493 8.84 3.41 19.20
N GLY A 494 9.06 3.00 17.96
CA GLY A 494 10.04 1.97 17.62
C GLY A 494 9.66 0.62 18.21
N GLU A 495 10.57 -0.02 18.95
CA GLU A 495 10.33 -1.34 19.57
C GLU A 495 9.29 -1.31 20.70
N GLU A 496 9.08 -0.16 21.35
CA GLU A 496 8.07 0.00 22.39
C GLU A 496 6.70 0.38 21.82
N PHE A 497 6.57 0.41 20.48
CA PHE A 497 5.30 0.75 19.85
C PHE A 497 4.26 -0.34 20.09
N ASP A 498 3.14 0.03 20.74
CA ASP A 498 2.01 -0.84 20.97
C ASP A 498 0.71 -0.14 20.55
N ILE A 499 0.13 -0.61 19.45
CA ILE A 499 -1.13 -0.07 18.91
C ILE A 499 -2.30 -0.18 19.88
N LYS A 500 -2.30 -1.18 20.78
CA LYS A 500 -3.35 -1.37 21.78
C LYS A 500 -3.40 -0.25 22.82
N SER A 501 -2.29 0.46 22.97
CA SER A 501 -2.16 1.61 23.88
C SER A 501 -2.60 2.93 23.24
N LEU A 502 -3.08 2.91 21.98
CA LEU A 502 -3.54 4.09 21.25
C LEU A 502 -4.74 4.74 21.95
N LYS A 503 -4.63 6.05 22.24
CA LYS A 503 -5.67 6.83 22.93
C LYS A 503 -6.69 7.49 22.01
N TYR A 504 -6.38 7.62 20.73
CA TYR A 504 -7.19 8.31 19.73
C TYR A 504 -7.27 7.48 18.45
N HIS A 505 -8.46 6.99 18.14
CA HIS A 505 -8.68 6.12 16.96
C HIS A 505 -8.45 6.85 15.63
N LYS A 506 -8.60 8.19 15.61
CA LYS A 506 -8.25 9.01 14.46
C LYS A 506 -7.21 10.06 14.85
N VAL A 507 -6.12 10.08 14.11
CA VAL A 507 -5.06 11.10 14.18
C VAL A 507 -5.15 11.95 12.93
N ILE A 508 -5.61 13.19 13.08
CA ILE A 508 -5.97 14.06 11.95
C ILE A 508 -4.93 15.18 11.88
N ILE A 509 -4.20 15.23 10.77
CA ILE A 509 -3.26 16.32 10.49
C ILE A 509 -4.05 17.47 9.89
N LEU A 510 -3.99 18.64 10.51
CA LEU A 510 -4.66 19.84 10.09
C LEU A 510 -3.63 20.98 9.94
N SER A 511 -3.29 21.28 8.71
CA SER A 511 -2.30 22.30 8.33
C SER A 511 -2.90 23.33 7.38
N ASP A 512 -2.27 24.51 7.31
CA ASP A 512 -2.65 25.56 6.41
C ASP A 512 -2.60 25.13 4.93
N ALA A 513 -3.38 25.77 4.08
CA ALA A 513 -3.46 25.47 2.65
C ALA A 513 -2.33 26.13 1.82
N ASP A 514 -1.20 26.41 2.44
CA ASP A 514 -0.04 27.03 1.83
C ASP A 514 1.14 26.05 1.68
N GLN A 515 2.28 26.55 1.21
CA GLN A 515 3.49 25.73 1.01
C GLN A 515 4.11 25.25 2.33
N ASP A 516 4.02 26.04 3.38
CA ASP A 516 4.55 25.69 4.69
C ASP A 516 3.71 24.60 5.36
N GLY A 517 2.39 24.72 5.29
CA GLY A 517 1.48 23.68 5.75
C GLY A 517 1.62 22.36 4.98
N ALA A 518 1.81 22.42 3.65
CA ALA A 518 2.13 21.24 2.86
C ALA A 518 3.43 20.56 3.29
N HIS A 519 4.46 21.34 3.63
CA HIS A 519 5.73 20.81 4.12
C HIS A 519 5.60 20.20 5.53
N ILE A 520 4.89 20.86 6.44
CA ILE A 520 4.62 20.32 7.79
C ILE A 520 3.89 18.98 7.69
N ARG A 521 2.88 18.90 6.83
CA ARG A 521 2.15 17.65 6.55
C ARG A 521 3.08 16.56 6.04
N ALA A 522 3.98 16.88 5.10
CA ALA A 522 4.95 15.91 4.57
C ALA A 522 5.92 15.42 5.67
N ILE A 523 6.40 16.31 6.57
CA ILE A 523 7.25 15.93 7.71
C ILE A 523 6.49 15.00 8.68
N LEU A 524 5.25 15.31 9.02
CA LEU A 524 4.43 14.47 9.91
C LEU A 524 4.13 13.10 9.29
N LEU A 525 3.81 13.05 8.00
CA LEU A 525 3.64 11.79 7.29
C LEU A 525 4.93 10.97 7.26
N THR A 526 6.09 11.60 7.04
CA THR A 526 7.41 10.96 7.12
C THR A 526 7.66 10.39 8.51
N PHE A 527 7.32 11.13 9.58
CA PHE A 527 7.44 10.66 10.95
C PHE A 527 6.57 9.42 11.22
N PHE A 528 5.28 9.45 10.86
CA PHE A 528 4.41 8.29 11.01
C PHE A 528 4.88 7.10 10.17
N TYR A 529 5.33 7.34 8.95
CA TYR A 529 5.85 6.30 8.07
C TYR A 529 7.11 5.63 8.63
N ARG A 530 8.06 6.42 9.16
CA ARG A 530 9.34 5.90 9.66
C ARG A 530 9.24 5.24 11.03
N TYR A 531 8.42 5.76 11.92
CA TYR A 531 8.44 5.39 13.32
C TYR A 531 7.16 4.79 13.87
N MET A 532 6.03 4.95 13.18
CA MET A 532 4.70 4.48 13.61
C MET A 532 3.90 3.98 12.41
N ARG A 533 4.52 3.20 11.52
CA ARG A 533 3.92 2.74 10.26
C ARG A 533 2.58 2.03 10.47
N GLN A 534 2.44 1.28 11.55
CA GLN A 534 1.22 0.57 11.87
C GLN A 534 0.01 1.50 12.03
N LEU A 535 0.18 2.74 12.48
CA LEU A 535 -0.92 3.72 12.51
C LEU A 535 -1.47 4.02 11.11
N ILE A 536 -0.63 3.97 10.08
CA ILE A 536 -1.05 4.17 8.68
C ILE A 536 -1.72 2.90 8.16
N THR A 537 -1.11 1.73 8.36
CA THR A 537 -1.65 0.44 7.85
C THR A 537 -2.98 0.08 8.47
N ASP A 538 -3.17 0.38 9.75
CA ASP A 538 -4.42 0.14 10.48
C ASP A 538 -5.47 1.25 10.26
N GLY A 539 -5.12 2.28 9.45
CA GLY A 539 -6.06 3.30 9.00
C GLY A 539 -6.39 4.39 10.01
N HIS A 540 -5.48 4.69 10.93
CA HIS A 540 -5.69 5.69 11.99
C HIS A 540 -5.26 7.11 11.59
N VAL A 541 -4.48 7.30 10.51
CA VAL A 541 -3.94 8.60 10.10
C VAL A 541 -4.78 9.22 9.01
N TYR A 542 -5.15 10.48 9.20
CA TYR A 542 -5.99 11.26 8.29
C TYR A 542 -5.41 12.65 8.04
N ILE A 543 -5.74 13.22 6.88
CA ILE A 543 -5.52 14.63 6.55
C ILE A 543 -6.87 15.30 6.56
N GLY A 544 -7.02 16.36 7.38
CA GLY A 544 -8.19 17.21 7.36
C GLY A 544 -8.16 18.14 6.14
N MET A 545 -9.29 18.25 5.45
CA MET A 545 -9.45 19.07 4.25
C MET A 545 -10.33 20.27 4.56
N PRO A 546 -9.76 21.42 4.99
CA PRO A 546 -10.55 22.64 5.15
C PRO A 546 -10.96 23.20 3.78
N PRO A 547 -12.07 23.96 3.69
CA PRO A 547 -12.43 24.63 2.45
C PRO A 547 -11.41 25.70 2.08
N LEU A 548 -11.16 25.86 0.79
CA LEU A 548 -10.28 26.91 0.27
C LEU A 548 -11.04 28.24 0.07
N TYR A 549 -12.33 28.17 -0.19
CA TYR A 549 -13.15 29.33 -0.53
C TYR A 549 -14.45 29.37 0.27
N ARG A 550 -14.86 30.60 0.63
CA ARG A 550 -16.19 30.94 1.14
C ARG A 550 -16.87 31.88 0.15
N VAL A 551 -18.01 31.48 -0.38
CA VAL A 551 -18.84 32.28 -1.27
C VAL A 551 -20.07 32.71 -0.50
N ALA A 552 -20.33 34.03 -0.43
CA ALA A 552 -21.45 34.58 0.34
C ALA A 552 -22.27 35.58 -0.48
N LYS A 553 -23.59 35.53 -0.30
CA LYS A 553 -24.53 36.50 -0.83
C LYS A 553 -25.70 36.69 0.15
N GLY A 554 -25.69 37.79 0.88
CA GLY A 554 -26.60 37.99 2.00
C GLY A 554 -26.37 36.91 3.08
N GLU A 555 -27.41 36.22 3.51
CA GLU A 555 -27.33 35.15 4.52
C GLU A 555 -26.88 33.79 3.93
N ARG A 556 -26.90 33.65 2.60
CA ARG A 556 -26.50 32.40 1.95
C ARG A 556 -24.97 32.29 1.89
N ILE A 557 -24.42 31.33 2.59
CA ILE A 557 -22.98 31.01 2.59
C ILE A 557 -22.81 29.58 2.05
N VAL A 558 -21.85 29.39 1.14
CA VAL A 558 -21.47 28.08 0.62
C VAL A 558 -19.94 28.01 0.58
N TYR A 559 -19.37 26.88 1.00
CA TYR A 559 -17.95 26.64 0.97
C TYR A 559 -17.56 25.82 -0.26
N ALA A 560 -16.35 26.04 -0.80
CA ALA A 560 -15.80 25.25 -1.89
C ALA A 560 -14.37 24.80 -1.52
N TYR A 561 -14.07 23.55 -1.84
CA TYR A 561 -12.83 22.89 -1.45
C TYR A 561 -11.77 22.91 -2.55
N ASP A 562 -12.19 23.14 -3.79
CA ASP A 562 -11.30 23.31 -4.95
C ASP A 562 -11.86 24.31 -5.97
N ASP A 563 -11.07 24.62 -7.01
CA ASP A 563 -11.45 25.57 -8.07
C ASP A 563 -12.65 25.08 -8.92
N LYS A 564 -12.83 23.76 -9.04
CA LYS A 564 -13.95 23.17 -9.79
C LYS A 564 -15.27 23.36 -9.04
N GLU A 565 -15.24 23.14 -7.72
CA GLU A 565 -16.38 23.42 -6.85
C GLU A 565 -16.68 24.92 -6.80
N LEU A 566 -15.65 25.76 -6.69
CA LEU A 566 -15.83 27.21 -6.74
C LEU A 566 -16.57 27.64 -8.00
N ALA A 567 -16.19 27.13 -9.17
CA ALA A 567 -16.86 27.45 -10.43
C ALA A 567 -18.35 27.04 -10.43
N LYS A 568 -18.67 25.85 -9.86
CA LYS A 568 -20.06 25.37 -9.73
C LYS A 568 -20.86 26.25 -8.76
N VAL A 569 -20.26 26.54 -7.59
CA VAL A 569 -20.89 27.35 -6.55
C VAL A 569 -21.18 28.75 -7.07
N THR A 570 -20.22 29.45 -7.68
CA THR A 570 -20.37 30.80 -8.22
C THR A 570 -21.42 30.85 -9.33
N ALA A 571 -21.50 29.85 -10.20
CA ALA A 571 -22.56 29.74 -11.21
C ALA A 571 -23.95 29.69 -10.58
N SER A 572 -24.10 29.06 -9.39
CA SER A 572 -25.40 28.97 -8.68
C SER A 572 -25.82 30.25 -7.97
N PHE A 573 -24.89 31.19 -7.71
CA PHE A 573 -25.17 32.45 -7.02
C PHE A 573 -25.58 33.60 -7.97
N GLY A 574 -25.29 33.53 -9.27
CA GLY A 574 -25.50 34.60 -10.24
C GLY A 574 -24.57 35.78 -9.97
N LYS A 575 -25.13 37.03 -10.02
CA LYS A 575 -24.33 38.26 -9.76
C LYS A 575 -24.47 38.71 -8.29
N GLY A 576 -23.44 39.42 -7.78
CA GLY A 576 -23.49 40.10 -6.48
C GLY A 576 -23.18 39.22 -5.28
N TYR A 577 -22.30 38.27 -5.44
CA TYR A 577 -21.70 37.46 -4.36
C TYR A 577 -20.28 37.96 -4.03
N THR A 578 -19.78 37.61 -2.86
CA THR A 578 -18.38 37.83 -2.43
C THR A 578 -17.68 36.49 -2.31
N ILE A 579 -16.40 36.46 -2.69
CA ILE A 579 -15.52 35.29 -2.49
C ILE A 579 -14.46 35.70 -1.48
N GLN A 580 -14.26 34.87 -0.47
CA GLN A 580 -13.14 34.93 0.46
C GLN A 580 -12.31 33.67 0.26
N ARG A 581 -11.00 33.80 0.02
CA ARG A 581 -10.05 32.69 0.01
C ARG A 581 -9.41 32.60 1.38
N TYR A 582 -9.43 31.40 1.97
CA TYR A 582 -8.69 31.12 3.20
C TYR A 582 -7.26 30.72 2.86
N LYS A 583 -6.30 31.44 3.41
CA LYS A 583 -4.85 31.12 3.28
C LYS A 583 -4.36 30.25 4.43
N GLY A 584 -5.00 30.34 5.58
CA GLY A 584 -4.68 29.56 6.76
C GLY A 584 -5.89 29.34 7.66
N LEU A 585 -5.77 28.33 8.50
CA LEU A 585 -6.80 27.91 9.47
C LEU A 585 -7.07 29.01 10.53
N GLY A 586 -6.08 29.85 10.80
CA GLY A 586 -6.23 30.99 11.72
C GLY A 586 -7.14 32.09 11.22
N GLU A 587 -7.51 32.10 9.92
CA GLU A 587 -8.47 33.03 9.34
C GLU A 587 -9.93 32.56 9.52
N MET A 588 -10.14 31.35 10.02
CA MET A 588 -11.46 30.79 10.27
C MET A 588 -11.87 30.99 11.73
N ASP A 589 -13.09 31.51 11.92
CA ASP A 589 -13.69 31.58 13.24
C ASP A 589 -14.00 30.18 13.79
N PRO A 590 -14.00 29.97 15.13
CA PRO A 590 -14.26 28.66 15.72
C PRO A 590 -15.55 27.96 15.23
N PRO A 591 -16.71 28.65 15.04
CA PRO A 591 -17.88 28.04 14.46
C PRO A 591 -17.69 27.59 13.00
N GLN A 592 -16.98 28.38 12.18
CA GLN A 592 -16.70 28.03 10.78
C GLN A 592 -15.79 26.80 10.71
N LEU A 593 -14.76 26.76 11.53
CA LEU A 593 -13.83 25.62 11.60
C LEU A 593 -14.55 24.34 12.06
N TRP A 594 -15.47 24.46 13.01
CA TRP A 594 -16.33 23.36 13.42
C TRP A 594 -17.18 22.86 12.25
N GLU A 595 -17.98 23.76 11.67
CA GLU A 595 -18.96 23.40 10.64
C GLU A 595 -18.33 22.73 9.41
N THR A 596 -17.16 23.21 8.97
CA THR A 596 -16.56 22.80 7.71
C THR A 596 -15.51 21.69 7.84
N THR A 597 -14.80 21.64 8.99
CA THR A 597 -13.55 20.85 9.09
C THR A 597 -13.54 19.88 10.27
N MET A 598 -14.24 20.17 11.37
CA MET A 598 -14.16 19.35 12.57
C MET A 598 -15.43 18.53 12.85
N ASN A 599 -16.60 18.98 12.40
CA ASN A 599 -17.85 18.25 12.60
C ASN A 599 -17.85 16.95 11.79
N PRO A 600 -17.99 15.78 12.43
CA PRO A 600 -18.01 14.49 11.76
C PRO A 600 -19.03 14.34 10.64
N GLU A 601 -20.15 15.08 10.70
CA GLU A 601 -21.24 14.99 9.72
C GLU A 601 -20.94 15.73 8.41
N ASN A 602 -20.11 16.80 8.45
CA ASN A 602 -19.93 17.71 7.31
C ASN A 602 -18.50 17.73 6.78
N ARG A 603 -17.52 17.36 7.61
CA ARG A 603 -16.08 17.46 7.30
C ARG A 603 -15.65 16.50 6.20
N GLN A 604 -14.61 16.90 5.49
CA GLN A 604 -13.90 16.03 4.56
C GLN A 604 -12.57 15.59 5.18
N LEU A 605 -12.35 14.28 5.25
CA LEU A 605 -11.11 13.68 5.69
C LEU A 605 -10.55 12.78 4.59
N MET A 606 -9.25 12.93 4.32
CA MET A 606 -8.52 12.01 3.46
C MET A 606 -7.78 11.01 4.34
N GLN A 607 -8.15 9.74 4.29
CA GLN A 607 -7.42 8.68 4.98
C GLN A 607 -6.08 8.45 4.28
N VAL A 608 -5.01 8.39 5.07
CA VAL A 608 -3.68 8.05 4.55
C VAL A 608 -3.58 6.54 4.43
N THR A 609 -3.34 6.05 3.23
CA THR A 609 -3.22 4.62 2.92
C THR A 609 -1.83 4.30 2.41
N LEU A 610 -1.38 3.08 2.64
CA LEU A 610 -0.09 2.57 2.19
C LEU A 610 -0.33 1.39 1.25
N GLU A 611 -0.47 1.67 -0.04
CA GLU A 611 -0.75 0.64 -1.06
C GLU A 611 0.51 -0.09 -1.53
N ASP A 612 1.63 0.63 -1.64
CA ASP A 612 2.92 0.11 -2.07
C ASP A 612 4.03 0.62 -1.16
N VAL A 613 4.48 -0.27 -0.25
CA VAL A 613 5.51 0.07 0.75
C VAL A 613 6.85 0.41 0.09
N ALA A 614 7.23 -0.29 -0.98
CA ALA A 614 8.50 -0.07 -1.66
C ALA A 614 8.52 1.27 -2.41
N GLU A 615 7.42 1.61 -3.09
CA GLU A 615 7.31 2.90 -3.77
C GLU A 615 7.20 4.06 -2.77
N ALA A 616 6.48 3.87 -1.64
CA ALA A 616 6.45 4.85 -0.56
C ALA A 616 7.85 5.08 0.03
N GLU A 617 8.62 4.01 0.27
CA GLU A 617 10.01 4.09 0.73
C GLU A 617 10.86 4.95 -0.22
N ARG A 618 10.77 4.66 -1.52
CA ARG A 618 11.49 5.38 -2.54
C ARG A 618 11.10 6.87 -2.58
N LEU A 619 9.79 7.16 -2.57
CA LEU A 619 9.30 8.55 -2.61
C LEU A 619 9.65 9.35 -1.37
N VAL A 620 9.56 8.75 -0.18
CA VAL A 620 9.96 9.41 1.07
C VAL A 620 11.45 9.72 1.04
N THR A 621 12.31 8.77 0.66
CA THR A 621 13.75 9.00 0.52
C THR A 621 14.05 10.08 -0.53
N LEU A 622 13.39 10.04 -1.68
CA LEU A 622 13.58 11.02 -2.76
C LEU A 622 13.20 12.44 -2.33
N LEU A 623 12.00 12.59 -1.73
CA LEU A 623 11.42 13.90 -1.46
C LEU A 623 11.93 14.51 -0.15
N MET A 624 12.18 13.68 0.86
CA MET A 624 12.54 14.10 2.22
C MET A 624 14.01 13.86 2.57
N GLY A 625 14.74 13.08 1.74
CA GLY A 625 16.17 12.81 1.93
C GLY A 625 17.07 14.04 1.73
N ASP A 626 18.35 13.88 1.99
CA ASP A 626 19.37 14.92 1.93
C ASP A 626 19.91 15.22 0.52
N LYS A 627 19.72 14.29 -0.44
CA LYS A 627 20.14 14.48 -1.84
C LYS A 627 19.18 15.44 -2.56
N VAL A 628 19.73 16.57 -3.04
CA VAL A 628 18.92 17.61 -3.70
C VAL A 628 18.65 17.29 -5.17
N GLU A 629 19.64 16.72 -5.88
CA GLU A 629 19.54 16.48 -7.32
C GLU A 629 18.38 15.57 -7.72
N PRO A 630 18.19 14.38 -7.12
CA PRO A 630 17.07 13.52 -7.47
C PRO A 630 15.70 14.18 -7.25
N ARG A 631 15.58 14.98 -6.18
CA ARG A 631 14.36 15.74 -5.87
C ARG A 631 14.09 16.82 -6.92
N ARG A 632 15.13 17.58 -7.32
CA ARG A 632 15.01 18.58 -8.39
C ARG A 632 14.55 17.94 -9.70
N ASP A 633 15.17 16.83 -10.08
CA ASP A 633 14.85 16.13 -11.32
C ASP A 633 13.40 15.60 -11.29
N TYR A 634 12.95 15.07 -10.17
CA TYR A 634 11.57 14.66 -9.97
C TYR A 634 10.59 15.84 -10.12
N ILE A 635 10.88 16.99 -9.50
CA ILE A 635 10.06 18.19 -9.62
C ILE A 635 10.01 18.66 -11.07
N THR A 636 11.16 18.69 -11.76
CA THR A 636 11.23 19.11 -13.19
C THR A 636 10.41 18.19 -14.09
N GLN A 637 10.39 16.89 -13.80
CA GLN A 637 9.66 15.90 -14.60
C GLN A 637 8.14 15.93 -14.37
N PHE A 638 7.68 16.19 -13.14
CA PHE A 638 6.29 16.02 -12.75
C PHE A 638 5.55 17.31 -12.42
N ALA A 639 6.24 18.44 -12.22
CA ALA A 639 5.59 19.71 -11.96
C ALA A 639 4.92 20.26 -13.21
N ASP A 640 3.68 20.69 -13.05
CA ASP A 640 2.98 21.44 -14.08
C ASP A 640 3.33 22.94 -13.97
N PHE A 641 4.35 23.37 -14.70
CA PHE A 641 4.81 24.76 -14.73
C PHE A 641 3.82 25.70 -15.43
N ASN A 642 2.79 25.17 -16.10
CA ASN A 642 1.76 25.96 -16.77
C ASN A 642 0.52 26.18 -15.89
N LYS A 643 0.53 25.62 -14.66
CA LYS A 643 -0.58 25.81 -13.73
C LYS A 643 -0.60 27.26 -13.24
N VAL A 644 -1.52 28.03 -13.77
CA VAL A 644 -1.77 29.42 -13.37
C VAL A 644 -2.66 29.42 -12.12
N ASP A 645 -2.34 30.26 -11.13
CA ASP A 645 -3.25 30.52 -10.00
C ASP A 645 -4.41 31.41 -10.49
N THR A 646 -5.52 30.78 -10.85
CA THR A 646 -6.70 31.46 -11.42
C THR A 646 -7.33 32.47 -10.46
N PHE A 647 -7.01 32.43 -9.16
CA PHE A 647 -7.51 33.40 -8.18
C PHE A 647 -6.93 34.81 -8.42
N LEU A 648 -5.65 34.92 -8.79
CA LEU A 648 -5.02 36.21 -9.09
C LEU A 648 -5.65 36.90 -10.32
N GLU A 649 -6.21 36.14 -11.26
CA GLU A 649 -6.94 36.66 -12.40
C GLU A 649 -8.32 37.25 -12.02
N HIS A 650 -8.95 36.74 -10.94
CA HIS A 650 -10.25 37.20 -10.47
C HIS A 650 -10.16 38.48 -9.64
N GLU A 651 -9.09 38.72 -8.86
CA GLU A 651 -8.88 39.99 -8.15
C GLU A 651 -8.67 41.17 -9.11
N GLY A 652 -8.08 40.94 -10.29
CA GLY A 652 -7.84 41.95 -11.32
C GLY A 652 -9.10 42.38 -12.08
N ARG A 653 -10.17 41.60 -12.04
CA ARG A 653 -11.44 41.89 -12.76
C ARG A 653 -12.54 42.55 -11.89
N GLN A 654 -12.30 42.74 -10.60
CA GLN A 654 -13.24 43.35 -9.66
C GLN A 654 -12.86 44.80 -9.24
N LYS A 655 -11.86 45.42 -9.91
CA LYS A 655 -11.52 46.85 -9.75
C LYS A 655 -12.07 47.69 -10.88
#